data_82372ef386420b3e3eb6513a89f413bf
#
_entry.id   82372ef386420b3e3eb6513a89f413bf
#
_cell.length_a   1.000
_cell.length_b   1.000
_cell.length_c   1.000
_cell.angle_alpha   90.00
_cell.angle_beta   90.00
_cell.angle_gamma   90.00
#
_symmetry.space_group_name_H-M   'P 1'
#
loop_
_entity.id
_entity.type
_entity.pdbx_description
1 polymer ?
#
loop_
_entity_poly.entity_id
_entity_poly.type
_entity_poly.pdbx_seq_one_letter_code
_entity_poly.pdbx_strand_id
1 'polypeptide(L)'
;MIKSKAYKLPEEIEEAIVAESRSSYGLHTYVSLFSSAGVGCYGFKEEGFYCVATVELLEKRLKIQSYNNKCVYKSGYICGDMTTQATKDKVFAELEMWKKGFHVTDLDVLIATPPCQGMSVANHKKKKDEIIRNSLVVESIKMVHQIKPKFFIFENVRAFLTSVCTDVDGNAKSIKEAIEMNLGGLYNILYKVVNFKDYGNPSSRTRTLVIGVRKDIKEITPCDVFPGKQPERTLRQVIGHLPSLKKMGEISENDIYHNFRKYNPKMEAWISEIKEGQSAFDNTDINRIPHTVKNGVVVYNAQKNGDKYTRQYWDKVAPCIHTRNDIMASQNTVHPVDNRVFSIREVMLMMSVPESFNWSDIPFEKLNALTPKEKEAFLKKEEMNIRQTLGEAVPTIIFRQIANKIRRVLCKPTLTEQDTKGIIERRKLTDIDNLLRFIRTNNSYKFAELSKIAELANAQRENNAAYYTRQDTCFTIVSKLPEVKEYTTLDILEPSVGVGNFLPTLIQKYADVPVVNIDVVDIDENSITILQALVEKINIPQNIHIRYIVADSLLYNFEKKYDIVIGNPPYMKITKDKKLLALYKEQAQNKDTNNIFAFFIEKMMSVGNVVSLIVPKSLINAPEFNQTRAIMKEKRIANIIDFGEKGFKGVKIETINFVLDTRKAPDMTTIESYITEDVRCCPQEYITDDKFPYWLIYRDSSFDKVANEMNFNVFKAYRDRVITKARTKASGRIRVLKSRNIGNNKIVNIADYDSYIDDLDGLDVAKYMNQDCILLPNLTYNPRACFMPSNCIADGSVAILTTIDPSVNITEDDLAFYATDEFSKFYSVARNRGTRSLNIDNNSVFFFGTLKQHSI
;
A
#
# COMPACT_ATOMS: atom_id res chain seq x y z
N MET A 1 9.04 -9.80 -41.22
CA MET A 1 10.01 -10.33 -40.24
C MET A 1 11.28 -9.53 -40.31
N ILE A 2 11.43 -8.52 -39.50
CA ILE A 2 12.69 -7.78 -39.36
C ILE A 2 13.47 -8.52 -38.27
N LYS A 3 14.52 -9.25 -38.66
CA LYS A 3 15.49 -9.81 -37.73
C LYS A 3 16.15 -8.64 -36.99
N SER A 4 15.80 -8.43 -35.73
CA SER A 4 16.54 -7.53 -34.86
C SER A 4 17.95 -8.08 -34.71
N LYS A 5 18.96 -7.37 -35.20
CA LYS A 5 20.35 -7.64 -34.82
C LYS A 5 20.46 -7.43 -33.32
N ALA A 6 20.50 -8.51 -32.55
CA ALA A 6 20.79 -8.45 -31.13
C ALA A 6 22.14 -7.75 -30.95
N TYR A 7 22.15 -6.65 -30.26
CA TYR A 7 23.38 -5.96 -29.87
C TYR A 7 24.08 -6.84 -28.84
N LYS A 8 25.27 -7.34 -29.16
CA LYS A 8 26.11 -7.99 -28.17
C LYS A 8 26.68 -6.89 -27.27
N LEU A 9 26.48 -7.03 -25.98
CA LEU A 9 27.20 -6.27 -24.97
C LEU A 9 28.71 -6.55 -25.11
N PRO A 10 29.57 -5.64 -24.69
CA PRO A 10 30.95 -6.01 -24.39
C PRO A 10 30.94 -7.21 -23.42
N GLU A 11 31.70 -8.24 -23.71
CA GLU A 11 31.77 -9.50 -22.95
C GLU A 11 31.97 -9.23 -21.45
N GLU A 12 32.81 -8.26 -21.07
CA GLU A 12 33.06 -7.82 -19.69
C GLU A 12 31.80 -7.35 -18.93
N ILE A 13 30.85 -6.66 -19.62
CA ILE A 13 29.62 -6.20 -18.98
C ILE A 13 28.65 -7.38 -18.81
N GLU A 14 28.57 -8.27 -19.77
CA GLU A 14 27.71 -9.45 -19.71
C GLU A 14 28.20 -10.41 -18.62
N GLU A 15 29.50 -10.61 -18.51
CA GLU A 15 30.13 -11.42 -17.45
C GLU A 15 29.89 -10.81 -16.06
N ALA A 16 30.01 -9.48 -15.92
CA ALA A 16 29.74 -8.79 -14.65
C ALA A 16 28.28 -8.95 -14.21
N ILE A 17 27.32 -8.79 -15.14
CA ILE A 17 25.89 -8.98 -14.86
C ILE A 17 25.59 -10.43 -14.49
N VAL A 18 26.19 -11.40 -15.18
CA VAL A 18 26.04 -12.84 -14.89
C VAL A 18 26.65 -13.18 -13.53
N ALA A 19 27.81 -12.62 -13.18
CA ALA A 19 28.41 -12.81 -11.87
C ALA A 19 27.54 -12.24 -10.75
N GLU A 20 27.00 -11.03 -10.93
CA GLU A 20 26.12 -10.38 -9.96
C GLU A 20 24.77 -11.11 -9.84
N SER A 21 24.21 -11.65 -10.93
CA SER A 21 22.98 -12.46 -10.90
C SER A 21 23.12 -13.74 -10.08
N ARG A 22 24.33 -14.27 -9.97
CA ARG A 22 24.68 -15.46 -9.16
C ARG A 22 25.02 -15.12 -7.71
N SER A 23 25.10 -13.84 -7.37
CA SER A 23 25.34 -13.41 -5.99
C SER A 23 24.13 -13.73 -5.12
N SER A 24 24.35 -13.85 -3.81
CA SER A 24 23.28 -14.13 -2.83
C SER A 24 22.18 -13.05 -2.79
N TYR A 25 22.44 -11.88 -3.34
CA TYR A 25 21.52 -10.73 -3.35
C TYR A 25 20.82 -10.54 -4.71
N GLY A 26 21.28 -11.20 -5.78
CA GLY A 26 20.74 -11.07 -7.14
C GLY A 26 20.94 -9.70 -7.76
N LEU A 27 20.39 -9.52 -8.98
CA LEU A 27 20.38 -8.23 -9.68
C LEU A 27 19.26 -7.35 -9.17
N HIS A 28 19.56 -6.06 -9.00
CA HIS A 28 18.52 -5.06 -8.71
C HIS A 28 18.05 -4.42 -10.02
N THR A 29 16.75 -4.49 -10.29
CA THR A 29 16.20 -4.13 -11.59
C THR A 29 15.07 -3.12 -11.51
N TYR A 30 14.91 -2.30 -12.56
CA TYR A 30 13.78 -1.40 -12.66
C TYR A 30 13.28 -1.19 -14.09
N VAL A 31 12.01 -0.79 -14.19
CA VAL A 31 11.38 -0.29 -15.42
C VAL A 31 10.98 1.17 -15.19
N SER A 32 11.12 2.01 -16.20
CA SER A 32 10.80 3.44 -16.12
C SER A 32 9.85 3.84 -17.24
N LEU A 33 8.68 4.36 -16.87
CA LEU A 33 7.62 4.84 -17.76
C LEU A 33 7.53 6.36 -17.73
N PHE A 34 7.30 7.00 -18.89
CA PHE A 34 7.22 8.46 -19.04
C PHE A 34 8.48 9.18 -18.52
N SER A 35 9.63 8.63 -18.80
CA SER A 35 10.87 8.95 -18.10
C SER A 35 11.59 10.21 -18.61
N SER A 36 11.04 10.95 -19.58
CA SER A 36 11.69 12.10 -20.21
C SER A 36 13.15 11.79 -20.58
N ALA A 37 14.13 12.59 -20.23
CA ALA A 37 15.55 12.32 -20.48
C ALA A 37 16.23 11.46 -19.39
N GLY A 38 15.48 10.92 -18.45
CA GLY A 38 15.99 9.99 -17.44
C GLY A 38 16.79 10.62 -16.28
N VAL A 39 16.74 11.94 -16.11
CA VAL A 39 17.51 12.67 -15.08
C VAL A 39 17.28 12.12 -13.68
N GLY A 40 16.02 11.96 -13.27
CA GLY A 40 15.71 11.38 -11.94
C GLY A 40 16.19 9.93 -11.82
N CYS A 41 15.91 9.12 -12.85
CA CYS A 41 16.28 7.71 -12.85
C CYS A 41 17.81 7.47 -12.87
N TYR A 42 18.61 8.49 -13.20
CA TYR A 42 20.07 8.41 -13.09
C TYR A 42 20.50 8.05 -11.67
N GLY A 43 19.75 8.50 -10.65
CA GLY A 43 19.99 8.12 -9.27
C GLY A 43 19.84 6.62 -8.98
N PHE A 44 18.98 5.91 -9.71
CA PHE A 44 18.90 4.44 -9.63
C PHE A 44 20.13 3.78 -10.23
N LYS A 45 20.64 4.29 -11.36
CA LYS A 45 21.90 3.83 -11.95
C LYS A 45 23.08 4.02 -11.00
N GLU A 46 23.20 5.20 -10.36
CA GLU A 46 24.25 5.47 -9.36
C GLU A 46 24.22 4.49 -8.17
N GLU A 47 23.04 3.98 -7.82
CA GLU A 47 22.87 3.00 -6.75
C GLU A 47 22.97 1.53 -7.23
N GLY A 48 23.41 1.30 -8.48
CA GLY A 48 23.64 -0.05 -9.02
C GLY A 48 22.39 -0.79 -9.50
N PHE A 49 21.29 -0.09 -9.82
CA PHE A 49 20.12 -0.71 -10.42
C PHE A 49 20.24 -0.77 -11.93
N TYR A 50 19.85 -1.90 -12.52
CA TYR A 50 19.81 -2.12 -13.95
C TYR A 50 18.43 -1.76 -14.52
N CYS A 51 18.40 -0.87 -15.52
CA CYS A 51 17.16 -0.54 -16.22
C CYS A 51 16.84 -1.61 -17.26
N VAL A 52 15.79 -2.37 -17.04
CA VAL A 52 15.29 -3.41 -17.97
C VAL A 52 14.69 -2.75 -19.21
N ALA A 53 13.78 -1.82 -18.99
CA ALA A 53 13.12 -1.06 -20.06
C ALA A 53 12.83 0.38 -19.64
N THR A 54 12.92 1.28 -20.60
CA THR A 54 12.48 2.68 -20.42
C THR A 54 11.56 3.06 -21.58
N VAL A 55 10.41 3.67 -21.26
CA VAL A 55 9.42 4.08 -22.26
C VAL A 55 9.29 5.59 -22.27
N GLU A 56 9.41 6.17 -23.45
CA GLU A 56 9.25 7.60 -23.69
C GLU A 56 8.65 7.84 -25.08
N LEU A 57 7.77 8.82 -25.21
CA LEU A 57 7.13 9.15 -26.47
C LEU A 57 8.08 9.89 -27.44
N LEU A 58 8.97 10.73 -26.87
CA LEU A 58 9.86 11.59 -27.67
C LEU A 58 11.22 10.94 -27.86
N GLU A 59 11.54 10.53 -29.09
CA GLU A 59 12.82 9.91 -29.46
C GLU A 59 14.05 10.73 -29.02
N LYS A 60 13.99 12.06 -29.13
CA LYS A 60 15.07 12.97 -28.69
C LYS A 60 15.40 12.82 -27.19
N ARG A 61 14.40 12.48 -26.34
CA ARG A 61 14.57 12.24 -24.92
C ARG A 61 15.22 10.88 -24.66
N LEU A 62 14.81 9.85 -25.41
CA LEU A 62 15.44 8.53 -25.34
C LEU A 62 16.91 8.56 -25.76
N LYS A 63 17.28 9.38 -26.74
CA LYS A 63 18.68 9.61 -27.13
C LYS A 63 19.53 10.09 -25.96
N ILE A 64 19.03 11.07 -25.17
CA ILE A 64 19.75 11.52 -23.97
C ILE A 64 19.92 10.38 -22.96
N GLN A 65 18.88 9.56 -22.76
CA GLN A 65 18.99 8.39 -21.87
C GLN A 65 20.06 7.40 -22.37
N SER A 66 20.17 7.22 -23.71
CA SER A 66 21.18 6.32 -24.29
C SER A 66 22.60 6.86 -24.16
N TYR A 67 22.81 8.18 -24.21
CA TYR A 67 24.11 8.78 -23.95
C TYR A 67 24.61 8.56 -22.52
N ASN A 68 23.67 8.31 -21.61
CA ASN A 68 23.94 7.98 -20.21
C ASN A 68 23.93 6.46 -19.93
N ASN A 69 23.87 5.61 -20.94
CA ASN A 69 23.83 4.15 -20.81
C ASN A 69 22.82 3.71 -19.74
N LYS A 70 21.56 4.20 -19.83
CA LYS A 70 20.53 3.90 -18.84
C LYS A 70 20.09 2.44 -18.92
N CYS A 71 19.76 1.93 -20.12
CA CYS A 71 19.44 0.51 -20.31
C CYS A 71 20.70 -0.24 -20.77
N VAL A 72 20.79 -1.48 -20.33
CA VAL A 72 21.87 -2.40 -20.72
C VAL A 72 21.75 -2.76 -22.20
N TYR A 73 20.54 -3.10 -22.64
CA TYR A 73 20.25 -3.45 -24.02
C TYR A 73 19.61 -2.31 -24.81
N LYS A 74 19.92 -2.19 -26.09
CA LYS A 74 19.30 -1.18 -26.95
C LYS A 74 17.80 -1.37 -27.13
N SER A 75 17.31 -2.61 -27.08
CA SER A 75 15.90 -2.97 -27.13
C SER A 75 15.11 -2.40 -25.95
N GLY A 76 15.77 -2.20 -24.81
CA GLY A 76 15.16 -1.59 -23.62
C GLY A 76 14.79 -0.11 -23.79
N TYR A 77 15.32 0.60 -24.81
CA TYR A 77 14.92 1.97 -25.13
C TYR A 77 13.68 1.97 -26.03
N ILE A 78 12.50 2.04 -25.46
CA ILE A 78 11.23 1.90 -26.17
C ILE A 78 10.65 3.29 -26.48
N CYS A 79 10.70 3.68 -27.79
CA CYS A 79 9.96 4.84 -28.28
C CYS A 79 8.52 4.43 -28.56
N GLY A 80 7.53 4.98 -27.82
CA GLY A 80 6.15 4.61 -28.03
C GLY A 80 5.17 5.25 -27.03
N ASP A 81 3.91 5.17 -27.41
CA ASP A 81 2.78 5.64 -26.60
C ASP A 81 2.34 4.50 -25.66
N MET A 82 2.33 4.75 -24.36
CA MET A 82 1.91 3.80 -23.32
C MET A 82 0.43 3.40 -23.40
N THR A 83 -0.40 4.13 -24.14
CA THR A 83 -1.80 3.76 -24.35
C THR A 83 -1.94 2.60 -25.34
N THR A 84 -0.91 2.32 -26.14
CA THR A 84 -0.93 1.26 -27.17
C THR A 84 -0.45 -0.07 -26.63
N GLN A 85 -1.12 -1.15 -27.01
CA GLN A 85 -0.72 -2.51 -26.64
C GLN A 85 0.67 -2.88 -27.17
N ALA A 86 1.00 -2.46 -28.38
CA ALA A 86 2.32 -2.70 -29.00
C ALA A 86 3.49 -2.15 -28.18
N THR A 87 3.31 -1.01 -27.50
CA THR A 87 4.34 -0.46 -26.60
C THR A 87 4.47 -1.30 -25.34
N LYS A 88 3.35 -1.72 -24.75
CA LYS A 88 3.34 -2.60 -23.58
C LYS A 88 3.97 -3.95 -23.86
N ASP A 89 3.67 -4.55 -25.01
CA ASP A 89 4.24 -5.83 -25.43
C ASP A 89 5.77 -5.79 -25.52
N LYS A 90 6.34 -4.66 -25.95
CA LYS A 90 7.79 -4.46 -25.93
C LYS A 90 8.38 -4.47 -24.52
N VAL A 91 7.68 -3.85 -23.54
CA VAL A 91 8.10 -3.88 -22.14
C VAL A 91 8.06 -5.30 -21.59
N PHE A 92 6.99 -6.05 -21.88
CA PHE A 92 6.89 -7.45 -21.46
C PHE A 92 7.93 -8.35 -22.14
N ALA A 93 8.26 -8.09 -23.40
CA ALA A 93 9.32 -8.82 -24.09
C ALA A 93 10.69 -8.62 -23.43
N GLU A 94 11.02 -7.39 -23.02
CA GLU A 94 12.25 -7.11 -22.26
C GLU A 94 12.25 -7.83 -20.90
N LEU A 95 11.15 -7.78 -20.13
CA LEU A 95 11.03 -8.49 -18.87
C LEU A 95 11.24 -10.01 -19.03
N GLU A 96 10.65 -10.62 -20.06
CA GLU A 96 10.81 -12.02 -20.36
C GLU A 96 12.25 -12.38 -20.79
N MET A 97 12.92 -11.48 -21.52
CA MET A 97 14.33 -11.64 -21.87
C MET A 97 15.22 -11.67 -20.62
N TRP A 98 15.03 -10.72 -19.69
CA TRP A 98 15.77 -10.66 -18.44
C TRP A 98 15.49 -11.86 -17.52
N LYS A 99 14.24 -12.33 -17.49
CA LYS A 99 13.86 -13.53 -16.75
C LYS A 99 14.59 -14.79 -17.26
N LYS A 100 14.65 -14.95 -18.58
CA LYS A 100 15.29 -16.10 -19.20
C LYS A 100 16.82 -16.02 -19.18
N GLY A 101 17.37 -14.82 -19.39
CA GLY A 101 18.82 -14.61 -19.50
C GLY A 101 19.53 -14.50 -18.16
N PHE A 102 18.90 -13.84 -17.16
CA PHE A 102 19.53 -13.49 -15.88
C PHE A 102 18.76 -13.99 -14.66
N HIS A 103 17.77 -14.84 -14.84
CA HIS A 103 16.95 -15.39 -13.76
C HIS A 103 16.26 -14.34 -12.88
N VAL A 104 15.97 -13.16 -13.45
CA VAL A 104 15.20 -12.11 -12.77
C VAL A 104 13.74 -12.52 -12.72
N THR A 105 13.32 -13.15 -11.63
CA THR A 105 11.95 -13.67 -11.44
C THR A 105 10.93 -12.56 -11.24
N ASP A 106 11.32 -11.53 -10.47
CA ASP A 106 10.50 -10.39 -10.10
C ASP A 106 11.23 -9.07 -10.44
N LEU A 107 10.52 -8.14 -11.04
CA LEU A 107 11.01 -6.77 -11.17
C LEU A 107 11.05 -6.11 -9.79
N ASP A 108 12.17 -5.49 -9.42
CA ASP A 108 12.25 -4.82 -8.13
C ASP A 108 11.44 -3.52 -8.14
N VAL A 109 11.63 -2.62 -9.11
CA VAL A 109 11.00 -1.30 -9.09
C VAL A 109 10.35 -0.94 -10.41
N LEU A 110 9.11 -0.42 -10.36
CA LEU A 110 8.49 0.28 -11.48
C LEU A 110 8.36 1.76 -11.14
N ILE A 111 8.94 2.63 -11.96
CA ILE A 111 8.88 4.08 -11.82
C ILE A 111 7.99 4.63 -12.91
N ALA A 112 7.03 5.49 -12.57
CA ALA A 112 6.23 6.22 -13.54
C ALA A 112 6.08 7.70 -13.17
N THR A 113 6.37 8.57 -14.13
CA THR A 113 6.20 10.01 -14.00
C THR A 113 5.31 10.55 -15.12
N PRO A 114 4.02 10.16 -15.15
CA PRO A 114 3.10 10.51 -16.23
C PRO A 114 2.95 12.04 -16.35
N PRO A 115 2.76 12.59 -17.57
CA PRO A 115 2.68 14.03 -17.79
C PRO A 115 1.52 14.67 -17.05
N CYS A 116 1.80 15.83 -16.42
CA CYS A 116 0.87 16.58 -15.56
C CYS A 116 0.15 17.73 -16.27
N GLN A 117 0.10 17.76 -17.61
CA GLN A 117 -0.35 18.93 -18.36
C GLN A 117 -1.79 19.39 -18.08
N GLY A 118 -2.68 18.47 -17.62
CA GLY A 118 -4.04 18.79 -17.16
C GLY A 118 -4.15 19.18 -15.67
N MET A 119 -3.12 18.90 -14.86
CA MET A 119 -3.17 19.00 -13.39
C MET A 119 -2.43 20.24 -12.84
N SER A 120 -1.62 20.91 -13.67
CA SER A 120 -0.77 22.03 -13.23
C SER A 120 -1.60 23.28 -12.96
N VAL A 121 -1.36 23.93 -11.80
CA VAL A 121 -1.94 25.24 -11.43
C VAL A 121 -1.57 26.32 -12.43
N ALA A 122 -0.48 26.15 -13.20
CA ALA A 122 -0.05 27.07 -14.26
C ALA A 122 -0.92 26.99 -15.54
N ASN A 123 -1.81 26.01 -15.66
CA ASN A 123 -2.69 25.87 -16.81
C ASN A 123 -4.04 26.58 -16.57
N HIS A 124 -4.16 27.82 -16.97
CA HIS A 124 -5.37 28.65 -16.83
C HIS A 124 -6.50 28.33 -17.83
N LYS A 125 -6.31 27.33 -18.72
CA LYS A 125 -7.30 26.95 -19.74
C LYS A 125 -7.73 25.49 -19.58
N LYS A 126 -8.65 25.22 -18.66
CA LYS A 126 -9.25 23.88 -18.49
C LYS A 126 -10.16 23.55 -19.68
N LYS A 127 -9.86 22.46 -20.42
CA LYS A 127 -10.68 21.91 -21.51
C LYS A 127 -11.08 20.46 -21.22
N LYS A 128 -12.13 19.95 -21.89
CA LYS A 128 -12.60 18.56 -21.79
C LYS A 128 -11.50 17.49 -22.04
N ASP A 129 -10.45 17.83 -22.78
CA ASP A 129 -9.30 16.93 -23.05
C ASP A 129 -8.42 16.63 -21.82
N GLU A 130 -8.65 17.29 -20.67
CA GLU A 130 -7.85 17.10 -19.45
C GLU A 130 -8.10 15.73 -18.79
N ILE A 131 -9.33 15.26 -18.83
CA ILE A 131 -9.68 13.93 -18.28
C ILE A 131 -8.95 12.83 -19.05
N ILE A 132 -8.85 12.96 -20.38
CA ILE A 132 -8.13 12.01 -21.25
C ILE A 132 -6.63 12.01 -20.93
N ARG A 133 -6.03 13.18 -20.70
CA ARG A 133 -4.59 13.29 -20.35
C ARG A 133 -4.30 12.77 -18.94
N ASN A 134 -5.19 12.99 -18.00
CA ASN A 134 -5.07 12.46 -16.65
C ASN A 134 -5.17 10.91 -16.65
N SER A 135 -5.83 10.33 -17.65
CA SER A 135 -5.96 8.88 -17.78
C SER A 135 -4.63 8.16 -18.15
N LEU A 136 -3.56 8.90 -18.51
CA LEU A 136 -2.22 8.29 -18.68
C LEU A 136 -1.66 7.71 -17.37
N VAL A 137 -2.09 8.19 -16.21
CA VAL A 137 -1.75 7.56 -14.93
C VAL A 137 -2.36 6.17 -14.82
N VAL A 138 -3.55 5.96 -15.40
CA VAL A 138 -4.24 4.66 -15.37
C VAL A 138 -3.45 3.60 -16.13
N GLU A 139 -2.73 3.99 -17.19
CA GLU A 139 -1.80 3.07 -17.87
C GLU A 139 -0.63 2.65 -16.97
N SER A 140 -0.14 3.57 -16.11
CA SER A 140 0.86 3.22 -15.09
C SER A 140 0.28 2.25 -14.05
N ILE A 141 -0.95 2.47 -13.61
CA ILE A 141 -1.67 1.59 -12.67
C ILE A 141 -1.82 0.19 -13.28
N LYS A 142 -2.27 0.09 -14.54
CA LYS A 142 -2.39 -1.18 -15.27
C LYS A 142 -1.05 -1.92 -15.37
N MET A 143 0.04 -1.20 -15.68
CA MET A 143 1.37 -1.81 -15.76
C MET A 143 1.85 -2.33 -14.41
N VAL A 144 1.65 -1.57 -13.31
CA VAL A 144 1.96 -2.06 -11.95
C VAL A 144 1.16 -3.29 -11.61
N HIS A 145 -0.14 -3.31 -11.92
CA HIS A 145 -1.03 -4.44 -11.65
C HIS A 145 -0.63 -5.71 -12.43
N GLN A 146 -0.19 -5.55 -13.70
CA GLN A 146 0.21 -6.66 -14.55
C GLN A 146 1.61 -7.20 -14.24
N ILE A 147 2.59 -6.31 -14.03
CA ILE A 147 4.00 -6.67 -13.77
C ILE A 147 4.18 -7.12 -12.31
N LYS A 148 3.43 -6.54 -11.38
CA LYS A 148 3.51 -6.78 -9.93
C LYS A 148 4.95 -6.58 -9.40
N PRO A 149 5.61 -5.43 -9.65
CA PRO A 149 6.95 -5.18 -9.14
C PRO A 149 6.97 -5.22 -7.61
N LYS A 150 8.14 -5.44 -6.99
CA LYS A 150 8.27 -5.40 -5.53
C LYS A 150 7.94 -4.02 -4.97
N PHE A 151 8.36 -2.97 -5.68
CA PHE A 151 8.10 -1.57 -5.34
C PHE A 151 7.57 -0.82 -6.57
N PHE A 152 6.69 0.15 -6.37
CA PHE A 152 6.40 1.12 -7.41
C PHE A 152 6.53 2.55 -6.89
N ILE A 153 6.87 3.47 -7.77
CA ILE A 153 7.06 4.89 -7.46
C ILE A 153 6.34 5.72 -8.53
N PHE A 154 5.37 6.54 -8.10
CA PHE A 154 4.79 7.58 -8.95
C PHE A 154 5.21 8.95 -8.40
N GLU A 155 5.62 9.84 -9.28
CA GLU A 155 5.87 11.25 -8.95
C GLU A 155 5.04 12.15 -9.85
N ASN A 156 4.50 13.22 -9.25
CA ASN A 156 3.73 14.20 -10.00
C ASN A 156 3.59 15.52 -9.24
N VAL A 157 2.87 16.50 -9.82
CA VAL A 157 2.57 17.79 -9.20
C VAL A 157 1.66 17.63 -7.97
N ARG A 158 1.60 18.71 -7.13
CA ARG A 158 0.84 18.73 -5.88
C ARG A 158 -0.63 18.28 -6.02
N ALA A 159 -1.29 18.68 -7.12
CA ALA A 159 -2.70 18.38 -7.35
C ALA A 159 -2.98 16.94 -7.84
N PHE A 160 -1.96 16.12 -8.02
CA PHE A 160 -2.04 14.78 -8.62
C PHE A 160 -3.16 13.92 -8.01
N LEU A 161 -3.15 13.76 -6.70
CA LEU A 161 -4.06 12.84 -6.01
C LEU A 161 -5.54 13.26 -6.07
N THR A 162 -5.80 14.57 -6.16
CA THR A 162 -7.16 15.14 -6.21
C THR A 162 -7.68 15.34 -7.63
N SER A 163 -6.83 15.17 -8.64
CA SER A 163 -7.22 15.26 -10.05
C SER A 163 -8.08 14.06 -10.44
N VAL A 164 -9.07 14.29 -11.30
CA VAL A 164 -9.99 13.25 -11.79
C VAL A 164 -9.40 12.57 -13.03
N CYS A 165 -9.51 11.25 -13.10
CA CYS A 165 -9.18 10.41 -14.25
C CYS A 165 -10.34 9.46 -14.57
N THR A 166 -10.34 8.87 -15.77
CA THR A 166 -11.19 7.73 -16.09
C THR A 166 -10.45 6.46 -15.68
N ASP A 167 -10.95 5.77 -14.66
CA ASP A 167 -10.33 4.58 -14.11
C ASP A 167 -10.47 3.34 -15.03
N VAL A 168 -9.88 2.22 -14.63
CA VAL A 168 -9.89 0.94 -15.38
C VAL A 168 -11.33 0.44 -15.65
N ASP A 169 -12.25 0.70 -14.73
CA ASP A 169 -13.67 0.33 -14.85
C ASP A 169 -14.51 1.32 -15.69
N GLY A 170 -13.88 2.34 -16.28
CA GLY A 170 -14.55 3.37 -17.09
C GLY A 170 -15.19 4.51 -16.28
N ASN A 171 -15.15 4.45 -14.95
CA ASN A 171 -15.74 5.47 -14.08
C ASN A 171 -14.77 6.62 -13.79
N ALA A 172 -15.33 7.81 -13.58
CA ALA A 172 -14.56 8.97 -13.16
C ALA A 172 -14.25 8.87 -11.65
N LYS A 173 -12.96 8.86 -11.30
CA LYS A 173 -12.47 8.78 -9.92
C LYS A 173 -11.33 9.77 -9.71
N SER A 174 -11.05 10.13 -8.45
CA SER A 174 -9.79 10.78 -8.13
C SER A 174 -8.63 9.81 -8.40
N ILE A 175 -7.46 10.34 -8.75
CA ILE A 175 -6.28 9.48 -8.99
C ILE A 175 -5.93 8.69 -7.72
N LYS A 176 -6.07 9.28 -6.52
CA LYS A 176 -5.86 8.55 -5.26
C LYS A 176 -6.78 7.35 -5.16
N GLU A 177 -8.07 7.53 -5.44
CA GLU A 177 -9.06 6.46 -5.40
C GLU A 177 -8.79 5.38 -6.45
N ALA A 178 -8.43 5.78 -7.68
CA ALA A 178 -8.05 4.83 -8.73
C ALA A 178 -6.83 3.97 -8.34
N ILE A 179 -5.80 4.58 -7.75
CA ILE A 179 -4.63 3.85 -7.24
C ILE A 179 -5.06 2.88 -6.12
N GLU A 180 -5.84 3.36 -5.15
CA GLU A 180 -6.28 2.55 -4.01
C GLU A 180 -7.13 1.36 -4.45
N MET A 181 -8.09 1.57 -5.33
CA MET A 181 -9.00 0.51 -5.81
C MET A 181 -8.28 -0.56 -6.63
N ASN A 182 -7.32 -0.17 -7.46
CA ASN A 182 -6.64 -1.11 -8.36
C ASN A 182 -5.37 -1.74 -7.75
N LEU A 183 -4.69 -1.06 -6.82
CA LEU A 183 -3.40 -1.52 -6.29
C LEU A 183 -3.42 -1.76 -4.77
N GLY A 184 -4.40 -1.22 -4.03
CA GLY A 184 -4.47 -1.33 -2.56
C GLY A 184 -4.58 -2.77 -2.06
N GLY A 185 -5.20 -3.68 -2.82
CA GLY A 185 -5.24 -5.11 -2.51
C GLY A 185 -3.84 -5.77 -2.51
N LEU A 186 -2.96 -5.33 -3.41
CA LEU A 186 -1.63 -5.91 -3.64
C LEU A 186 -0.50 -5.20 -2.90
N TYR A 187 -0.65 -3.88 -2.63
CA TYR A 187 0.42 -3.02 -2.12
C TYR A 187 0.02 -2.27 -0.85
N ASN A 188 0.98 -2.07 0.03
CA ASN A 188 0.95 -1.02 1.04
C ASN A 188 1.42 0.27 0.36
N ILE A 189 0.63 1.34 0.41
CA ILE A 189 0.85 2.54 -0.40
C ILE A 189 0.95 3.77 0.50
N LEU A 190 2.00 4.56 0.32
CA LEU A 190 2.19 5.86 0.96
C LEU A 190 1.96 6.98 -0.05
N TYR A 191 1.07 7.90 0.29
CA TYR A 191 0.79 9.12 -0.47
C TYR A 191 1.33 10.32 0.29
N LYS A 192 2.29 11.06 -0.27
CA LYS A 192 2.83 12.23 0.42
C LYS A 192 3.13 13.39 -0.54
N VAL A 193 2.63 14.58 -0.19
CA VAL A 193 3.02 15.84 -0.84
C VAL A 193 4.21 16.40 -0.08
N VAL A 194 5.32 16.61 -0.76
CA VAL A 194 6.58 17.03 -0.15
C VAL A 194 7.23 18.17 -0.94
N ASN A 195 8.00 19.01 -0.26
CA ASN A 195 8.94 19.89 -0.92
C ASN A 195 10.33 19.23 -0.93
N PHE A 196 10.89 19.02 -2.09
CA PHE A 196 12.16 18.32 -2.26
C PHE A 196 13.36 19.03 -1.60
N LYS A 197 13.25 20.33 -1.30
CA LYS A 197 14.28 21.05 -0.53
C LYS A 197 14.52 20.45 0.86
N ASP A 198 13.46 19.92 1.48
CA ASP A 198 13.51 19.28 2.81
C ASP A 198 14.18 17.89 2.77
N TYR A 199 14.47 17.39 1.58
CA TYR A 199 15.07 16.09 1.29
C TYR A 199 16.41 16.20 0.54
N GLY A 200 17.11 17.33 0.70
CA GLY A 200 18.45 17.56 0.17
C GLY A 200 18.50 18.09 -1.27
N ASN A 201 17.38 18.29 -1.95
CA ASN A 201 17.41 18.98 -3.23
C ASN A 201 17.68 20.47 -3.05
N PRO A 202 18.68 21.06 -3.79
CA PRO A 202 19.01 22.46 -3.60
C PRO A 202 17.97 23.48 -4.07
N SER A 203 16.87 23.04 -4.68
CA SER A 203 15.78 23.93 -5.11
C SER A 203 14.44 23.55 -4.50
N SER A 204 13.59 24.56 -4.27
CA SER A 204 12.24 24.39 -3.75
C SER A 204 11.31 23.83 -4.83
N ARG A 205 10.91 22.56 -4.70
CA ARG A 205 10.04 21.87 -5.67
C ARG A 205 9.01 21.00 -4.94
N THR A 206 7.76 21.47 -4.87
CA THR A 206 6.68 20.71 -4.24
C THR A 206 6.10 19.69 -5.20
N ARG A 207 6.08 18.43 -4.79
CA ARG A 207 5.59 17.29 -5.58
C ARG A 207 4.86 16.27 -4.71
N THR A 208 4.03 15.48 -5.38
CA THR A 208 3.44 14.27 -4.80
C THR A 208 4.35 13.09 -5.11
N LEU A 209 4.71 12.35 -4.06
CA LEU A 209 5.32 11.02 -4.18
C LEU A 209 4.30 9.98 -3.73
N VAL A 210 4.12 8.94 -4.56
CA VAL A 210 3.37 7.73 -4.21
C VAL A 210 4.33 6.57 -4.26
N ILE A 211 4.48 5.87 -3.14
CA ILE A 211 5.38 4.72 -3.04
C ILE A 211 4.58 3.51 -2.57
N GLY A 212 4.60 2.44 -3.34
CA GLY A 212 4.00 1.17 -2.99
C GLY A 212 5.04 0.09 -2.69
N VAL A 213 4.76 -0.71 -1.67
CA VAL A 213 5.53 -1.92 -1.32
C VAL A 213 4.58 -3.11 -1.41
N ARG A 214 4.94 -4.14 -2.19
CA ARG A 214 4.09 -5.33 -2.38
C ARG A 214 3.92 -6.07 -1.06
N LYS A 215 2.69 -6.48 -0.75
CA LYS A 215 2.30 -7.01 0.57
C LYS A 215 2.93 -8.35 0.94
N ASP A 216 3.53 -9.06 -0.01
CA ASP A 216 4.32 -10.27 0.27
C ASP A 216 5.72 -9.96 0.81
N ILE A 217 6.21 -8.73 0.65
CA ILE A 217 7.46 -8.24 1.24
C ILE A 217 7.18 -7.85 2.70
N LYS A 218 7.41 -8.83 3.58
CA LYS A 218 7.05 -8.71 4.99
C LYS A 218 8.02 -7.80 5.77
N GLU A 219 7.50 -7.20 6.84
CA GLU A 219 8.22 -6.30 7.76
C GLU A 219 8.77 -5.02 7.11
N ILE A 220 8.43 -4.74 5.85
CA ILE A 220 8.83 -3.54 5.12
C ILE A 220 7.62 -2.71 4.78
N THR A 221 7.72 -1.42 5.04
CA THR A 221 6.69 -0.42 4.73
C THR A 221 7.19 0.58 3.69
N PRO A 222 6.32 1.32 3.01
CA PRO A 222 6.72 2.41 2.13
C PRO A 222 7.57 3.48 2.83
N CYS A 223 7.44 3.62 4.15
CA CYS A 223 8.20 4.56 4.95
C CYS A 223 9.69 4.18 5.08
N ASP A 224 10.01 2.89 5.06
CA ASP A 224 11.39 2.40 5.09
C ASP A 224 12.18 2.84 3.85
N VAL A 225 11.50 3.01 2.72
CA VAL A 225 12.11 3.39 1.44
C VAL A 225 11.87 4.86 1.06
N PHE A 226 11.09 5.60 1.86
CA PHE A 226 10.83 7.02 1.65
C PHE A 226 12.10 7.86 1.88
N PRO A 227 12.36 8.95 1.10
CA PRO A 227 13.55 9.80 1.28
C PRO A 227 13.68 10.33 2.72
N GLY A 228 14.91 10.46 3.20
CA GLY A 228 15.20 11.05 4.51
C GLY A 228 15.26 12.57 4.47
N LYS A 229 14.71 13.27 5.46
CA LYS A 229 14.87 14.73 5.61
C LYS A 229 16.36 15.10 5.70
N GLN A 230 16.74 16.20 5.07
CA GLN A 230 18.09 16.76 5.08
C GLN A 230 18.04 18.27 5.26
N PRO A 231 19.09 18.89 5.81
CA PRO A 231 19.17 20.35 5.92
C PRO A 231 19.03 21.04 4.55
N GLU A 232 18.37 22.18 4.54
CA GLU A 232 18.27 23.03 3.34
C GLU A 232 19.65 23.55 2.94
N ARG A 233 19.86 23.70 1.64
CA ARG A 233 21.08 24.27 1.05
C ARG A 233 20.76 25.58 0.37
N THR A 234 21.50 26.64 0.74
CA THR A 234 21.33 27.95 0.11
C THR A 234 21.90 27.99 -1.30
N LEU A 235 21.42 28.93 -2.10
CA LEU A 235 21.91 29.12 -3.46
C LEU A 235 23.42 29.40 -3.49
N ARG A 236 23.95 30.15 -2.50
CA ARG A 236 25.38 30.41 -2.32
C ARG A 236 26.19 29.11 -2.12
N GLN A 237 25.70 28.21 -1.31
CA GLN A 237 26.37 26.92 -1.08
C GLN A 237 26.38 26.02 -2.33
N VAL A 238 25.44 26.21 -3.25
CA VAL A 238 25.24 25.34 -4.42
C VAL A 238 26.00 25.85 -5.64
N ILE A 239 25.91 27.15 -5.96
CA ILE A 239 26.46 27.74 -7.18
C ILE A 239 27.49 28.84 -6.93
N GLY A 240 27.71 29.26 -5.67
CA GLY A 240 28.60 30.38 -5.34
C GLY A 240 30.08 30.16 -5.64
N HIS A 241 30.48 28.93 -5.95
CA HIS A 241 31.84 28.58 -6.38
C HIS A 241 32.06 28.73 -7.89
N LEU A 242 31.00 28.90 -8.68
CA LEU A 242 31.11 29.09 -10.12
C LEU A 242 31.60 30.52 -10.47
N PRO A 243 32.37 30.71 -11.56
CA PRO A 243 32.85 32.00 -11.96
C PRO A 243 31.67 32.88 -12.39
N SER A 244 31.78 34.18 -12.10
CA SER A 244 30.81 35.18 -12.59
C SER A 244 30.93 35.36 -14.10
N LEU A 245 29.79 35.42 -14.81
CA LEU A 245 29.68 35.68 -16.23
C LEU A 245 29.12 37.09 -16.41
N LYS A 246 29.91 37.99 -17.00
CA LYS A 246 29.61 39.43 -17.04
C LYS A 246 29.14 39.91 -18.41
N LYS A 247 29.52 39.22 -19.48
CA LYS A 247 29.22 39.64 -20.84
C LYS A 247 28.14 38.79 -21.46
N MET A 248 27.13 39.41 -22.02
CA MET A 248 26.07 38.74 -22.77
C MET A 248 26.67 37.87 -23.88
N GLY A 249 26.32 36.59 -23.90
CA GLY A 249 26.87 35.57 -24.81
C GLY A 249 28.19 34.95 -24.36
N GLU A 250 28.71 35.30 -23.17
CA GLU A 250 29.89 34.67 -22.59
C GLU A 250 29.64 33.17 -22.27
N ILE A 251 30.62 32.35 -22.59
CA ILE A 251 30.64 30.89 -22.26
C ILE A 251 31.90 30.67 -21.46
N SER A 252 31.79 30.02 -20.31
CA SER A 252 32.98 29.66 -19.51
C SER A 252 33.96 28.81 -20.31
N GLU A 253 35.25 29.06 -20.13
CA GLU A 253 36.29 28.34 -20.86
C GLU A 253 36.25 26.83 -20.60
N ASN A 254 36.01 26.47 -19.34
CA ASN A 254 36.10 25.07 -18.85
C ASN A 254 34.72 24.37 -18.76
N ASP A 255 33.63 25.07 -19.03
CA ASP A 255 32.29 24.51 -18.93
C ASP A 255 31.30 25.14 -19.90
N ILE A 256 31.06 24.46 -21.01
CA ILE A 256 30.11 24.90 -22.05
C ILE A 256 28.67 25.12 -21.49
N TYR A 257 28.27 24.40 -20.44
CA TYR A 257 26.96 24.56 -19.82
C TYR A 257 26.88 25.76 -18.88
N HIS A 258 28.03 26.37 -18.51
CA HIS A 258 28.07 27.60 -17.76
C HIS A 258 28.20 28.78 -18.72
N ASN A 259 27.04 29.32 -19.12
CA ASN A 259 26.92 30.30 -20.17
C ASN A 259 25.96 31.45 -19.82
N PHE A 260 26.28 32.68 -20.34
CA PHE A 260 25.43 33.86 -20.32
C PHE A 260 24.64 33.93 -21.63
N ARG A 261 23.38 33.50 -21.59
CA ARG A 261 22.49 33.48 -22.76
C ARG A 261 22.34 34.89 -23.34
N LYS A 262 22.31 35.02 -24.68
CA LYS A 262 22.01 36.28 -25.35
C LYS A 262 20.54 36.66 -25.23
N TYR A 263 20.26 37.89 -24.79
CA TYR A 263 18.93 38.50 -24.68
C TYR A 263 18.87 39.79 -25.48
N ASN A 264 17.68 40.43 -25.54
CA ASN A 264 17.59 41.81 -25.97
C ASN A 264 18.32 42.69 -24.93
N PRO A 265 19.26 43.58 -25.36
CA PRO A 265 20.03 44.44 -24.44
C PRO A 265 19.16 45.28 -23.49
N LYS A 266 17.95 45.65 -23.89
CA LYS A 266 17.00 46.35 -23.02
C LYS A 266 16.62 45.55 -21.77
N MET A 267 16.55 44.23 -21.88
CA MET A 267 16.20 43.37 -20.74
C MET A 267 17.30 43.35 -19.68
N GLU A 268 18.57 43.42 -20.08
CA GLU A 268 19.69 43.51 -19.14
C GLU A 268 19.63 44.85 -18.37
N ALA A 269 19.31 45.95 -19.04
CA ALA A 269 19.14 47.27 -18.42
C ALA A 269 18.01 47.26 -17.35
N TRP A 270 16.93 46.47 -17.56
CA TRP A 270 15.83 46.39 -16.61
C TRP A 270 16.23 45.74 -15.28
N ILE A 271 17.20 44.83 -15.29
CA ILE A 271 17.60 44.06 -14.09
C ILE A 271 18.93 44.52 -13.50
N SER A 272 19.66 45.46 -14.15
CA SER A 272 21.02 45.82 -13.76
C SER A 272 21.14 46.45 -12.37
N GLU A 273 20.13 47.17 -11.89
CA GLU A 273 20.17 47.91 -10.62
C GLU A 273 19.28 47.33 -9.52
N ILE A 274 18.46 46.29 -9.85
CA ILE A 274 17.65 45.65 -8.83
C ILE A 274 18.50 44.84 -7.85
N LYS A 275 18.14 44.94 -6.56
CA LYS A 275 18.79 44.19 -5.47
C LYS A 275 18.16 42.82 -5.33
N GLU A 276 18.77 41.98 -4.52
CA GLU A 276 18.21 40.66 -4.15
C GLU A 276 16.75 40.79 -3.68
N GLY A 277 15.86 39.97 -4.22
CA GLY A 277 14.44 39.97 -3.93
C GLY A 277 13.61 41.04 -4.66
N GLN A 278 14.23 41.99 -5.33
CA GLN A 278 13.54 42.97 -6.14
C GLN A 278 13.26 42.46 -7.54
N SER A 279 12.15 42.94 -8.11
CA SER A 279 11.75 42.73 -9.49
C SER A 279 12.11 43.96 -10.32
N ALA A 280 12.32 43.81 -11.62
CA ALA A 280 12.47 44.95 -12.54
C ALA A 280 11.25 45.90 -12.56
N PHE A 281 10.11 45.48 -12.07
CA PHE A 281 8.92 46.34 -11.89
C PHE A 281 9.05 47.29 -10.71
N ASP A 282 10.02 47.06 -9.80
CA ASP A 282 10.27 47.86 -8.60
C ASP A 282 11.27 49.01 -8.92
N ASN A 283 11.75 49.13 -10.19
CA ASN A 283 12.62 50.21 -10.60
C ASN A 283 11.92 51.57 -10.49
N THR A 284 12.66 52.56 -9.99
CA THR A 284 12.19 53.95 -9.91
C THR A 284 12.38 54.70 -11.24
N ASP A 285 13.36 54.29 -12.06
CA ASP A 285 13.55 54.81 -13.44
C ASP A 285 12.54 54.12 -14.36
N ILE A 286 11.65 54.93 -14.92
CA ILE A 286 10.58 54.47 -15.81
C ILE A 286 11.10 53.78 -17.08
N ASN A 287 12.31 54.09 -17.54
CA ASN A 287 12.95 53.47 -18.70
C ASN A 287 13.45 52.05 -18.38
N ARG A 288 13.58 51.73 -17.12
CA ARG A 288 14.00 50.40 -16.62
C ARG A 288 12.85 49.51 -16.15
N ILE A 289 11.61 50.00 -16.24
CA ILE A 289 10.44 49.16 -16.03
C ILE A 289 10.20 48.33 -17.29
N PRO A 290 9.93 47.04 -17.19
CA PRO A 290 9.68 46.16 -18.33
C PRO A 290 8.55 46.68 -19.24
N HIS A 291 8.85 46.96 -20.49
CA HIS A 291 7.92 47.50 -21.46
C HIS A 291 8.14 46.96 -22.89
N THR A 292 7.16 47.15 -23.74
CA THR A 292 7.23 46.90 -25.19
C THR A 292 6.91 48.21 -25.92
N VAL A 293 7.52 48.41 -27.08
CA VAL A 293 7.17 49.55 -27.94
C VAL A 293 6.27 49.06 -29.06
N LYS A 294 5.04 49.56 -29.14
CA LYS A 294 4.07 49.25 -30.19
C LYS A 294 3.73 50.53 -30.93
N ASN A 295 3.98 50.58 -32.23
CA ASN A 295 3.72 51.75 -33.07
C ASN A 295 4.31 53.08 -32.51
N GLY A 296 5.53 53.03 -31.96
CA GLY A 296 6.18 54.17 -31.35
C GLY A 296 5.72 54.52 -29.92
N VAL A 297 4.70 53.83 -29.37
CA VAL A 297 4.18 54.05 -28.01
C VAL A 297 4.75 53.01 -27.04
N VAL A 298 5.25 53.50 -25.92
CA VAL A 298 5.70 52.62 -24.82
C VAL A 298 4.49 52.04 -24.10
N VAL A 299 4.41 50.69 -24.05
CA VAL A 299 3.38 49.97 -23.32
C VAL A 299 4.06 49.15 -22.23
N TYR A 300 3.80 49.48 -20.95
CA TYR A 300 4.38 48.77 -19.83
C TYR A 300 3.77 47.39 -19.70
N ASN A 301 4.62 46.41 -19.39
CA ASN A 301 4.19 45.03 -19.12
C ASN A 301 3.47 44.94 -17.76
N ALA A 302 2.40 44.15 -17.67
CA ALA A 302 1.72 43.90 -16.40
C ALA A 302 2.46 42.86 -15.56
N GLN A 303 2.71 43.19 -14.29
CA GLN A 303 3.19 42.26 -13.30
C GLN A 303 2.00 41.43 -12.78
N LYS A 304 1.80 40.23 -13.31
CA LYS A 304 0.65 39.40 -12.94
C LYS A 304 0.85 38.59 -11.67
N ASN A 305 2.07 38.17 -11.30
CA ASN A 305 2.35 37.20 -10.25
C ASN A 305 3.48 37.59 -9.28
N GLY A 306 4.04 38.82 -9.38
CA GLY A 306 5.05 39.31 -8.44
C GLY A 306 6.45 38.70 -8.55
N ASP A 307 6.67 37.74 -9.45
CA ASP A 307 7.87 36.89 -9.50
C ASP A 307 8.67 37.02 -10.83
N LYS A 308 8.20 37.86 -11.76
CA LYS A 308 8.88 38.08 -13.05
C LYS A 308 10.03 39.04 -12.90
N TYR A 309 11.13 38.80 -13.64
CA TYR A 309 12.36 39.60 -13.60
C TYR A 309 12.91 39.77 -12.18
N THR A 310 12.67 38.79 -11.25
CA THR A 310 13.05 38.91 -9.85
C THR A 310 14.44 38.36 -9.64
N ARG A 311 15.33 39.17 -9.06
CA ARG A 311 16.68 38.76 -8.64
C ARG A 311 16.60 37.92 -7.42
N GLN A 312 17.26 36.74 -7.46
CA GLN A 312 17.21 35.73 -6.40
C GLN A 312 18.12 36.14 -5.23
N TYR A 313 17.95 35.44 -4.09
CA TYR A 313 18.74 35.62 -2.89
C TYR A 313 19.87 34.61 -2.84
N TRP A 314 21.09 35.04 -2.48
CA TRP A 314 22.19 34.13 -2.22
C TRP A 314 21.93 33.19 -1.05
N ASP A 315 21.40 33.73 0.04
CA ASP A 315 21.29 33.01 1.31
C ASP A 315 19.90 32.39 1.56
N LYS A 316 19.18 32.13 0.47
CA LYS A 316 17.94 31.33 0.44
C LYS A 316 18.10 30.12 -0.48
N VAL A 317 17.22 29.13 -0.30
CA VAL A 317 17.11 27.98 -1.21
C VAL A 317 16.71 28.44 -2.60
N ALA A 318 17.27 27.81 -3.63
CA ALA A 318 16.92 28.13 -5.01
C ALA A 318 15.41 27.97 -5.30
N PRO A 319 14.85 28.79 -6.19
CA PRO A 319 13.44 28.69 -6.58
C PRO A 319 13.15 27.39 -7.35
N CYS A 320 11.87 27.11 -7.57
CA CYS A 320 11.44 26.01 -8.44
C CYS A 320 11.95 26.22 -9.87
N ILE A 321 12.60 25.21 -10.42
CA ILE A 321 13.03 25.21 -11.81
C ILE A 321 11.85 24.85 -12.72
N HIS A 322 11.45 25.78 -13.58
CA HIS A 322 10.39 25.63 -14.56
C HIS A 322 10.93 25.25 -15.93
N THR A 323 10.07 24.80 -16.83
CA THR A 323 10.45 24.44 -18.22
C THR A 323 10.94 25.63 -19.04
N ARG A 324 10.55 26.87 -18.65
CA ARG A 324 10.97 28.13 -19.28
C ARG A 324 11.94 28.91 -18.40
N ASN A 325 12.95 28.22 -17.84
CA ASN A 325 14.02 28.81 -17.03
C ASN A 325 15.05 29.59 -17.88
N ASP A 326 14.82 29.68 -19.18
CA ASP A 326 15.59 30.45 -20.16
C ASP A 326 15.16 31.92 -20.26
N ILE A 327 14.04 32.34 -19.71
CA ILE A 327 13.41 33.64 -19.90
C ILE A 327 13.50 34.46 -18.62
N MET A 328 14.03 35.71 -18.71
CA MET A 328 14.06 36.66 -17.59
C MET A 328 12.66 37.02 -17.07
N ALA A 329 11.68 37.07 -17.96
CA ALA A 329 10.28 37.30 -17.64
C ALA A 329 9.57 36.09 -17.03
N SER A 330 10.26 34.93 -16.89
CA SER A 330 9.74 33.77 -16.18
C SER A 330 9.91 33.92 -14.68
N GLN A 331 9.32 33.02 -13.93
CA GLN A 331 9.28 33.06 -12.47
C GLN A 331 10.66 32.86 -11.85
N ASN A 332 11.13 33.84 -11.09
CA ASN A 332 12.32 33.75 -10.23
C ASN A 332 13.59 33.24 -10.93
N THR A 333 13.93 33.80 -12.12
CA THR A 333 15.03 33.27 -12.95
C THR A 333 16.31 34.08 -12.91
N VAL A 334 16.29 35.33 -12.35
CA VAL A 334 17.47 36.20 -12.40
C VAL A 334 18.49 35.83 -11.36
N HIS A 335 19.75 35.67 -11.79
CA HIS A 335 20.88 35.34 -10.92
C HIS A 335 21.09 36.41 -9.81
N PRO A 336 21.54 36.04 -8.61
CA PRO A 336 21.69 36.95 -7.47
C PRO A 336 22.54 38.19 -7.72
N VAL A 337 23.57 38.10 -8.55
CA VAL A 337 24.53 39.19 -8.86
C VAL A 337 24.58 39.52 -10.36
N ASP A 338 24.79 38.50 -11.21
CA ASP A 338 24.96 38.69 -12.65
C ASP A 338 23.63 39.08 -13.31
N ASN A 339 23.72 39.94 -14.36
CA ASN A 339 22.51 40.40 -15.05
C ASN A 339 22.02 39.42 -16.11
N ARG A 340 21.74 38.20 -15.67
CA ARG A 340 21.32 37.08 -16.53
C ARG A 340 20.36 36.13 -15.83
N VAL A 341 19.77 35.21 -16.56
CA VAL A 341 19.17 34.02 -15.96
C VAL A 341 20.26 33.04 -15.54
N PHE A 342 19.89 32.09 -14.73
CA PHE A 342 20.78 30.98 -14.37
C PHE A 342 21.31 30.26 -15.63
N SER A 343 22.58 29.89 -15.63
CA SER A 343 23.20 29.06 -16.66
C SER A 343 22.65 27.63 -16.61
N ILE A 344 22.89 26.82 -17.64
CA ILE A 344 22.51 25.40 -17.62
C ILE A 344 23.21 24.68 -16.45
N ARG A 345 24.51 24.95 -16.23
CA ARG A 345 25.28 24.33 -15.13
C ARG A 345 24.67 24.65 -13.76
N GLU A 346 24.33 25.91 -13.54
CA GLU A 346 23.67 26.31 -12.28
C GLU A 346 22.34 25.58 -12.08
N VAL A 347 21.53 25.49 -13.14
CA VAL A 347 20.26 24.74 -13.07
C VAL A 347 20.49 23.25 -12.83
N MET A 348 21.52 22.63 -13.43
CA MET A 348 21.89 21.24 -13.15
C MET A 348 22.23 21.04 -11.67
N LEU A 349 23.02 21.91 -11.08
CA LEU A 349 23.38 21.85 -9.66
C LEU A 349 22.15 22.01 -8.76
N MET A 350 21.24 22.96 -9.09
CA MET A 350 19.98 23.16 -8.36
C MET A 350 19.02 21.95 -8.46
N MET A 351 19.16 21.13 -9.49
CA MET A 351 18.40 19.90 -9.71
C MET A 351 19.18 18.64 -9.30
N SER A 352 20.31 18.81 -8.63
CA SER A 352 21.21 17.72 -8.20
C SER A 352 21.62 16.77 -9.34
N VAL A 353 21.68 17.26 -10.56
CA VAL A 353 22.17 16.51 -11.72
C VAL A 353 23.67 16.39 -11.63
N PRO A 354 24.28 15.19 -11.63
CA PRO A 354 25.72 15.04 -11.52
C PRO A 354 26.45 15.52 -12.78
N GLU A 355 27.71 15.89 -12.61
CA GLU A 355 28.56 16.35 -13.72
C GLU A 355 28.77 15.29 -14.79
N SER A 356 28.75 14.04 -14.40
CA SER A 356 28.84 12.87 -15.29
C SER A 356 27.63 12.66 -16.22
N PHE A 357 26.55 13.44 -16.05
CA PHE A 357 25.37 13.33 -16.89
C PHE A 357 25.56 13.96 -18.26
N ASN A 358 25.46 13.16 -19.32
CA ASN A 358 25.69 13.59 -20.70
C ASN A 358 24.39 14.04 -21.39
N TRP A 359 24.40 15.25 -21.96
CA TRP A 359 23.26 15.79 -22.72
C TRP A 359 23.34 15.51 -24.22
N SER A 360 24.50 15.05 -24.72
CA SER A 360 24.75 14.71 -26.13
C SER A 360 25.61 13.45 -26.24
N ASP A 361 25.79 12.98 -27.46
CA ASP A 361 26.71 11.90 -27.80
C ASP A 361 28.19 12.34 -27.79
N ILE A 362 28.45 13.64 -27.64
CA ILE A 362 29.81 14.19 -27.56
C ILE A 362 30.21 14.25 -26.07
N PRO A 363 31.34 13.60 -25.68
CA PRO A 363 31.85 13.67 -24.31
C PRO A 363 32.09 15.10 -23.84
N PHE A 364 31.88 15.38 -22.55
CA PHE A 364 31.96 16.72 -21.99
C PHE A 364 33.32 17.40 -22.25
N GLU A 365 34.44 16.66 -22.15
CA GLU A 365 35.78 17.18 -22.42
C GLU A 365 35.92 17.64 -23.87
N LYS A 366 35.35 16.90 -24.83
CA LYS A 366 35.36 17.28 -26.25
C LYS A 366 34.46 18.46 -26.52
N LEU A 367 33.31 18.60 -25.85
CA LEU A 367 32.45 19.77 -25.94
C LEU A 367 33.18 21.03 -25.45
N ASN A 368 33.94 20.91 -24.36
CA ASN A 368 34.70 22.05 -23.86
C ASN A 368 35.91 22.43 -24.72
N ALA A 369 36.45 21.50 -25.48
CA ALA A 369 37.54 21.73 -26.43
C ALA A 369 37.11 22.38 -27.76
N LEU A 370 35.79 22.52 -28.01
CA LEU A 370 35.24 23.17 -29.19
C LEU A 370 35.65 24.65 -29.25
N THR A 371 35.75 25.18 -30.47
CA THR A 371 35.94 26.60 -30.67
C THR A 371 34.72 27.43 -30.19
N PRO A 372 34.88 28.71 -29.85
CA PRO A 372 33.76 29.54 -29.40
C PRO A 372 32.54 29.52 -30.35
N LYS A 373 32.77 29.50 -31.65
CA LYS A 373 31.70 29.43 -32.66
C LYS A 373 30.98 28.07 -32.63
N GLU A 374 31.69 27.01 -32.47
CA GLU A 374 31.12 25.66 -32.36
C GLU A 374 30.35 25.48 -31.07
N LYS A 375 30.88 25.98 -29.92
CA LYS A 375 30.15 26.04 -28.64
C LYS A 375 28.83 26.79 -28.78
N GLU A 376 28.85 27.94 -29.41
CA GLU A 376 27.64 28.76 -29.68
C GLU A 376 26.63 28.02 -30.56
N ALA A 377 27.10 27.33 -31.63
CA ALA A 377 26.25 26.53 -32.52
C ALA A 377 25.59 25.35 -31.77
N PHE A 378 26.35 24.66 -30.93
CA PHE A 378 25.85 23.58 -30.09
C PHE A 378 24.76 24.08 -29.11
N LEU A 379 25.02 25.17 -28.37
CA LEU A 379 24.06 25.73 -27.44
C LEU A 379 22.80 26.23 -28.16
N LYS A 380 22.92 26.86 -29.31
CA LYS A 380 21.76 27.27 -30.11
C LYS A 380 20.85 26.11 -30.47
N LYS A 381 21.40 24.92 -30.71
CA LYS A 381 20.66 23.72 -31.06
C LYS A 381 20.07 23.03 -29.83
N GLU A 382 20.83 22.87 -28.74
CA GLU A 382 20.49 21.95 -27.64
C GLU A 382 19.99 22.67 -26.37
N GLU A 383 20.30 23.97 -26.15
CA GLU A 383 20.00 24.67 -24.90
C GLU A 383 18.54 24.56 -24.47
N MET A 384 17.61 24.80 -25.41
CA MET A 384 16.18 24.75 -25.09
C MET A 384 15.70 23.37 -24.69
N ASN A 385 16.20 22.33 -25.36
CA ASN A 385 15.89 20.95 -25.03
C ASN A 385 16.41 20.56 -23.62
N ILE A 386 17.64 20.97 -23.28
CA ILE A 386 18.25 20.72 -21.98
C ILE A 386 17.48 21.46 -20.87
N ARG A 387 17.22 22.75 -21.04
CA ARG A 387 16.52 23.58 -20.04
C ARG A 387 15.09 23.10 -19.79
N GLN A 388 14.36 22.76 -20.85
CA GLN A 388 13.01 22.19 -20.74
C GLN A 388 13.04 20.86 -19.99
N THR A 389 13.97 19.99 -20.33
CA THR A 389 14.16 18.72 -19.66
C THR A 389 14.45 18.86 -18.17
N LEU A 390 15.33 19.79 -17.81
CA LEU A 390 15.65 20.07 -16.40
C LEU A 390 14.40 20.57 -15.64
N GLY A 391 13.56 21.40 -16.27
CA GLY A 391 12.30 21.87 -15.67
C GLY A 391 11.24 20.78 -15.49
N GLU A 392 11.24 19.75 -16.35
CA GLU A 392 10.35 18.60 -16.26
C GLU A 392 10.84 17.54 -15.24
N ALA A 393 12.14 17.46 -15.02
CA ALA A 393 12.78 16.37 -14.34
C ALA A 393 12.43 16.26 -12.84
N VAL A 394 12.50 15.04 -12.33
CA VAL A 394 12.67 14.79 -10.90
C VAL A 394 14.13 14.99 -10.55
N PRO A 395 14.48 15.70 -9.46
CA PRO A 395 15.86 15.83 -9.02
C PRO A 395 16.51 14.47 -8.75
N THR A 396 17.73 14.27 -9.24
CA THR A 396 18.45 12.98 -9.17
C THR A 396 18.60 12.48 -7.73
N ILE A 397 18.88 13.38 -6.78
CA ILE A 397 19.07 13.03 -5.36
C ILE A 397 17.85 12.35 -4.72
N ILE A 398 16.63 12.69 -5.15
CA ILE A 398 15.42 12.11 -4.59
C ILE A 398 15.31 10.63 -4.94
N PHE A 399 15.43 10.31 -6.22
CA PHE A 399 15.36 8.90 -6.66
C PHE A 399 16.61 8.11 -6.24
N ARG A 400 17.79 8.75 -6.12
CA ARG A 400 18.98 8.13 -5.55
C ARG A 400 18.76 7.70 -4.09
N GLN A 401 18.16 8.56 -3.25
CA GLN A 401 17.86 8.18 -1.85
C GLN A 401 16.87 7.02 -1.78
N ILE A 402 15.82 7.04 -2.62
CA ILE A 402 14.84 5.94 -2.67
C ILE A 402 15.54 4.65 -3.11
N ALA A 403 16.33 4.68 -4.18
CA ALA A 403 17.08 3.53 -4.68
C ALA A 403 18.04 2.96 -3.63
N ASN A 404 18.80 3.82 -2.93
CA ASN A 404 19.71 3.40 -1.87
C ASN A 404 18.96 2.67 -0.74
N LYS A 405 17.80 3.19 -0.33
CA LYS A 405 16.99 2.57 0.71
C LYS A 405 16.37 1.24 0.26
N ILE A 406 15.85 1.17 -0.99
CA ILE A 406 15.33 -0.08 -1.56
C ILE A 406 16.44 -1.13 -1.62
N ARG A 407 17.64 -0.78 -2.10
CA ARG A 407 18.79 -1.68 -2.13
C ARG A 407 19.12 -2.23 -0.74
N ARG A 408 19.17 -1.34 0.27
CA ARG A 408 19.45 -1.76 1.67
C ARG A 408 18.39 -2.72 2.21
N VAL A 409 17.13 -2.52 1.83
CA VAL A 409 16.03 -3.41 2.22
C VAL A 409 16.17 -4.76 1.52
N LEU A 410 16.47 -4.77 0.23
CA LEU A 410 16.62 -6.00 -0.56
C LEU A 410 17.87 -6.81 -0.17
N CYS A 411 18.96 -6.13 0.21
CA CYS A 411 20.22 -6.77 0.60
C CYS A 411 20.28 -7.22 2.07
N LYS A 412 19.39 -6.69 2.94
CA LYS A 412 19.40 -7.05 4.35
C LYS A 412 18.40 -8.19 4.60
N PRO A 413 18.83 -9.40 4.97
CA PRO A 413 17.90 -10.45 5.34
C PRO A 413 17.10 -10.02 6.58
N THR A 414 15.77 -10.12 6.52
CA THR A 414 14.92 -9.96 7.70
C THR A 414 15.19 -11.10 8.68
N LEU A 415 15.24 -10.80 9.99
CA LEU A 415 15.39 -11.80 11.02
C LEU A 415 14.29 -12.87 10.88
N THR A 416 14.72 -14.11 10.63
CA THR A 416 13.79 -15.24 10.63
C THR A 416 13.29 -15.52 12.06
N GLU A 417 12.24 -16.31 12.20
CA GLU A 417 11.79 -16.74 13.54
C GLU A 417 12.84 -17.61 14.23
N GLN A 418 13.55 -18.44 13.47
CA GLN A 418 14.63 -19.28 13.98
C GLN A 418 15.83 -18.43 14.45
N ASP A 419 16.19 -17.39 13.69
CA ASP A 419 17.23 -16.43 14.13
C ASP A 419 16.82 -15.76 15.45
N THR A 420 15.55 -15.32 15.53
CA THR A 420 15.02 -14.64 16.72
C THR A 420 15.04 -15.57 17.92
N LYS A 421 14.57 -16.84 17.79
CA LYS A 421 14.65 -17.84 18.86
C LYS A 421 16.09 -18.11 19.30
N GLY A 422 17.00 -18.25 18.33
CA GLY A 422 18.42 -18.43 18.62
C GLY A 422 19.06 -17.25 19.35
N ILE A 423 18.62 -15.99 19.08
CA ILE A 423 19.05 -14.79 19.81
C ILE A 423 18.53 -14.85 21.26
N ILE A 424 17.22 -15.14 21.42
CA ILE A 424 16.55 -15.24 22.74
C ILE A 424 17.26 -16.27 23.63
N GLU A 425 17.51 -17.46 23.11
CA GLU A 425 18.16 -18.53 23.85
C GLU A 425 19.62 -18.19 24.22
N ARG A 426 20.43 -17.79 23.25
CA ARG A 426 21.85 -17.45 23.46
C ARG A 426 22.04 -16.30 24.44
N ARG A 427 21.14 -15.32 24.43
CA ARG A 427 21.22 -14.13 25.29
C ARG A 427 20.37 -14.26 26.55
N LYS A 428 19.64 -15.37 26.74
CA LYS A 428 18.75 -15.64 27.88
C LYS A 428 17.70 -14.51 28.06
N LEU A 429 17.09 -14.07 26.95
CA LEU A 429 16.21 -12.90 26.93
C LEU A 429 14.80 -13.19 27.49
N THR A 430 14.49 -14.41 27.92
CA THR A 430 13.29 -14.72 28.71
C THR A 430 13.35 -14.10 30.12
N ASP A 431 14.55 -13.74 30.59
CA ASP A 431 14.75 -12.92 31.78
C ASP A 431 14.58 -11.43 31.41
N ILE A 432 13.74 -10.72 32.18
CA ILE A 432 13.37 -9.33 31.90
C ILE A 432 14.56 -8.37 31.95
N ASP A 433 15.47 -8.53 32.89
CA ASP A 433 16.62 -7.64 33.04
C ASP A 433 17.62 -7.80 31.88
N ASN A 434 17.82 -9.05 31.44
CA ASN A 434 18.63 -9.34 30.27
C ASN A 434 17.99 -8.76 29.00
N LEU A 435 16.67 -8.86 28.86
CA LEU A 435 15.94 -8.30 27.72
C LEU A 435 16.03 -6.79 27.68
N LEU A 436 15.76 -6.11 28.79
CA LEU A 436 15.87 -4.64 28.88
C LEU A 436 17.27 -4.14 28.59
N ARG A 437 18.30 -4.81 29.14
CA ARG A 437 19.70 -4.51 28.84
C ARG A 437 20.01 -4.73 27.36
N PHE A 438 19.53 -5.82 26.79
CA PHE A 438 19.70 -6.11 25.35
C PHE A 438 19.06 -5.02 24.48
N ILE A 439 17.83 -4.63 24.76
CA ILE A 439 17.14 -3.57 24.01
C ILE A 439 17.93 -2.26 24.08
N ARG A 440 18.31 -1.81 25.30
CA ARG A 440 18.98 -0.52 25.49
C ARG A 440 20.37 -0.45 24.88
N THR A 441 21.15 -1.53 24.92
CA THR A 441 22.54 -1.56 24.44
C THR A 441 22.69 -1.84 22.95
N ASN A 442 21.67 -2.43 22.29
CA ASN A 442 21.75 -2.75 20.86
C ASN A 442 21.24 -1.60 19.97
N ASN A 443 22.17 -1.04 19.18
CA ASN A 443 21.88 -0.02 18.16
C ASN A 443 21.90 -0.59 16.72
N SER A 444 22.21 -1.88 16.54
CA SER A 444 22.28 -2.54 15.23
C SER A 444 20.93 -3.05 14.74
N TYR A 445 19.98 -3.28 15.65
CA TYR A 445 18.63 -3.72 15.32
C TYR A 445 17.67 -2.54 15.21
N LYS A 446 16.75 -2.61 14.23
CA LYS A 446 15.64 -1.66 14.12
C LYS A 446 14.58 -1.95 15.18
N PHE A 447 13.70 -0.98 15.43
CA PHE A 447 12.54 -1.14 16.34
C PHE A 447 11.74 -2.41 16.03
N ALA A 448 11.41 -2.67 14.76
CA ALA A 448 10.65 -3.87 14.35
C ALA A 448 11.35 -5.18 14.73
N GLU A 449 12.68 -5.23 14.63
CA GLU A 449 13.48 -6.40 15.02
C GLU A 449 13.52 -6.56 16.54
N LEU A 450 13.72 -5.46 17.28
CA LEU A 450 13.71 -5.47 18.74
C LEU A 450 12.35 -5.80 19.32
N SER A 451 11.26 -5.23 18.79
CA SER A 451 9.89 -5.52 19.23
C SER A 451 9.52 -6.99 18.99
N LYS A 452 9.95 -7.55 17.85
CA LYS A 452 9.74 -8.99 17.56
C LYS A 452 10.51 -9.89 18.52
N ILE A 453 11.76 -9.54 18.85
CA ILE A 453 12.55 -10.28 19.86
C ILE A 453 11.86 -10.17 21.22
N ALA A 454 11.47 -8.97 21.63
CA ALA A 454 10.82 -8.71 22.91
C ALA A 454 9.49 -9.46 23.05
N GLU A 455 8.65 -9.42 22.03
CA GLU A 455 7.36 -10.14 22.00
C GLU A 455 7.55 -11.65 22.13
N LEU A 456 8.53 -12.23 21.41
CA LEU A 456 8.81 -13.67 21.46
C LEU A 456 9.53 -14.09 22.74
N ALA A 457 10.24 -13.18 23.41
CA ALA A 457 10.93 -13.42 24.67
C ALA A 457 9.98 -13.34 25.88
N ASN A 458 8.85 -12.58 25.77
CA ASN A 458 7.92 -12.41 26.90
C ASN A 458 7.20 -13.73 27.22
N ALA A 459 7.50 -14.28 28.39
CA ALA A 459 6.94 -15.56 28.86
C ALA A 459 5.42 -15.51 29.13
N GLN A 460 4.86 -14.34 29.38
CA GLN A 460 3.40 -14.17 29.63
C GLN A 460 2.56 -14.18 28.35
N ARG A 461 3.17 -14.15 27.18
CA ARG A 461 2.51 -14.06 25.88
C ARG A 461 1.47 -15.17 25.65
N GLU A 462 1.81 -16.41 25.94
CA GLU A 462 0.89 -17.53 25.72
C GLU A 462 -0.31 -17.48 26.68
N ASN A 463 -0.09 -17.01 27.90
CA ASN A 463 -1.14 -16.84 28.91
C ASN A 463 -2.12 -15.75 28.53
N ASN A 464 -1.65 -14.69 27.87
CA ASN A 464 -2.44 -13.52 27.50
C ASN A 464 -3.00 -13.62 26.06
N ALA A 465 -2.75 -14.72 25.33
CA ALA A 465 -3.10 -14.89 23.91
C ALA A 465 -2.72 -13.68 23.05
N ALA A 466 -1.55 -13.07 23.33
CA ALA A 466 -1.02 -11.93 22.62
C ALA A 466 -0.29 -12.38 21.35
N TYR A 467 -0.53 -11.70 20.24
CA TYR A 467 0.05 -12.03 18.94
C TYR A 467 0.80 -10.83 18.36
N TYR A 468 2.05 -11.05 17.94
CA TYR A 468 2.89 -10.05 17.31
C TYR A 468 2.25 -9.48 16.03
N THR A 469 2.00 -8.17 16.04
CA THR A 469 1.50 -7.46 14.86
C THR A 469 2.68 -6.89 14.07
N ARG A 470 2.89 -7.38 12.84
CA ARG A 470 4.00 -6.94 11.99
C ARG A 470 3.85 -5.48 11.57
N GLN A 471 4.98 -4.81 11.32
CA GLN A 471 5.01 -3.39 10.93
C GLN A 471 4.26 -3.13 9.61
N ASP A 472 4.34 -4.04 8.63
CA ASP A 472 3.57 -3.95 7.39
C ASP A 472 2.05 -4.03 7.65
N THR A 473 1.60 -4.85 8.59
CA THR A 473 0.20 -4.93 9.03
C THR A 473 -0.21 -3.65 9.77
N CYS A 474 0.62 -3.16 10.70
CA CYS A 474 0.38 -1.88 11.40
C CYS A 474 0.26 -0.72 10.41
N PHE A 475 1.14 -0.65 9.40
CA PHE A 475 1.08 0.37 8.36
C PHE A 475 -0.24 0.31 7.58
N THR A 476 -0.67 -0.88 7.16
CA THR A 476 -1.94 -1.05 6.44
C THR A 476 -3.12 -0.51 7.25
N ILE A 477 -3.20 -0.87 8.52
CA ILE A 477 -4.30 -0.45 9.41
C ILE A 477 -4.26 1.05 9.67
N VAL A 478 -3.10 1.59 10.05
CA VAL A 478 -2.93 3.01 10.33
C VAL A 478 -3.18 3.87 9.09
N SER A 479 -2.90 3.36 7.88
CA SER A 479 -3.21 4.07 6.63
C SER A 479 -4.71 4.34 6.43
N LYS A 480 -5.60 3.53 7.04
CA LYS A 480 -7.05 3.69 6.94
C LYS A 480 -7.65 4.62 8.01
N LEU A 481 -6.87 5.05 8.97
CA LEU A 481 -7.31 6.02 9.98
C LEU A 481 -7.46 7.42 9.36
N PRO A 482 -8.20 8.36 10.05
CA PRO A 482 -8.42 9.72 9.56
C PRO A 482 -7.13 10.46 9.18
N GLU A 483 -7.24 11.41 8.25
CA GLU A 483 -6.12 12.18 7.72
C GLU A 483 -5.69 13.29 8.71
N VAL A 484 -4.41 13.67 8.66
CA VAL A 484 -3.79 14.68 9.55
C VAL A 484 -4.51 16.03 9.56
N LYS A 485 -5.10 16.45 8.45
CA LYS A 485 -5.73 17.77 8.30
C LYS A 485 -6.96 17.98 9.18
N GLU A 486 -7.51 16.93 9.76
CA GLU A 486 -8.71 16.97 10.56
C GLU A 486 -8.44 17.43 12.02
N TYR A 487 -7.16 17.48 12.43
CA TYR A 487 -6.79 17.65 13.84
C TYR A 487 -5.83 18.82 14.10
N THR A 488 -6.12 19.61 15.16
CA THR A 488 -5.15 20.51 15.81
C THR A 488 -4.57 19.86 17.07
N THR A 489 -5.40 19.09 17.78
CA THR A 489 -5.03 18.21 18.89
C THR A 489 -5.63 16.84 18.60
N LEU A 490 -4.86 15.78 18.82
CA LEU A 490 -5.27 14.41 18.57
C LEU A 490 -5.02 13.55 19.80
N ASP A 491 -6.08 12.96 20.34
CA ASP A 491 -6.03 12.01 21.44
C ASP A 491 -6.20 10.57 20.93
N ILE A 492 -5.18 9.73 21.13
CA ILE A 492 -5.14 8.32 20.67
C ILE A 492 -5.10 7.40 21.90
N LEU A 493 -5.83 6.30 21.85
CA LEU A 493 -5.76 5.20 22.83
C LEU A 493 -5.34 3.90 22.17
N GLU A 494 -4.34 3.23 22.73
CA GLU A 494 -4.00 1.84 22.46
C GLU A 494 -4.29 1.01 23.71
N PRO A 495 -5.45 0.29 23.79
CA PRO A 495 -5.96 -0.30 25.03
C PRO A 495 -5.38 -1.68 25.38
N SER A 496 -4.50 -2.23 24.55
CA SER A 496 -3.79 -3.49 24.76
C SER A 496 -2.48 -3.44 24.00
N VAL A 497 -1.55 -2.61 24.51
CA VAL A 497 -0.40 -2.14 23.74
C VAL A 497 0.69 -3.19 23.52
N GLY A 498 0.85 -4.15 24.45
CA GLY A 498 1.94 -5.12 24.40
C GLY A 498 3.30 -4.40 24.30
N VAL A 499 4.04 -4.69 23.25
CA VAL A 499 5.34 -4.06 22.96
C VAL A 499 5.25 -2.81 22.06
N GLY A 500 4.03 -2.30 21.76
CA GLY A 500 3.80 -1.04 21.05
C GLY A 500 4.04 -1.07 19.55
N ASN A 501 3.63 -2.12 18.87
CA ASN A 501 3.89 -2.29 17.44
C ASN A 501 3.24 -1.22 16.55
N PHE A 502 2.13 -0.58 16.97
CA PHE A 502 1.49 0.50 16.23
C PHE A 502 2.20 1.85 16.38
N LEU A 503 2.91 2.08 17.49
CA LEU A 503 3.50 3.39 17.83
C LEU A 503 4.39 3.98 16.73
N PRO A 504 5.34 3.26 16.10
CA PRO A 504 6.17 3.87 15.07
C PRO A 504 5.37 4.41 13.89
N THR A 505 4.33 3.70 13.49
CA THR A 505 3.49 4.09 12.35
C THR A 505 2.53 5.22 12.73
N LEU A 506 2.00 5.23 13.95
CA LEU A 506 1.17 6.32 14.48
C LEU A 506 1.97 7.62 14.59
N ILE A 507 3.15 7.56 15.20
CA ILE A 507 4.09 8.69 15.33
C ILE A 507 4.41 9.26 13.94
N GLN A 508 4.68 8.40 12.97
CA GLN A 508 5.01 8.83 11.62
C GLN A 508 3.81 9.46 10.88
N LYS A 509 2.62 8.88 11.01
CA LYS A 509 1.41 9.42 10.37
C LYS A 509 1.04 10.78 10.91
N TYR A 510 1.12 10.95 12.22
CA TYR A 510 0.61 12.14 12.92
C TYR A 510 1.71 13.11 13.35
N ALA A 511 2.93 12.97 12.86
CA ALA A 511 4.08 13.83 13.17
C ALA A 511 3.84 15.32 12.89
N ASP A 512 2.98 15.65 11.93
CA ASP A 512 2.66 17.03 11.52
C ASP A 512 1.41 17.61 12.23
N VAL A 513 0.76 16.86 13.14
CA VAL A 513 -0.34 17.38 14.00
C VAL A 513 0.26 18.22 15.13
N PRO A 514 -0.22 19.43 15.41
CA PRO A 514 0.38 20.31 16.41
C PRO A 514 0.55 19.70 17.81
N VAL A 515 -0.43 18.92 18.28
CA VAL A 515 -0.37 18.20 19.56
C VAL A 515 -0.96 16.81 19.40
N VAL A 516 -0.20 15.78 19.78
CA VAL A 516 -0.66 14.39 19.79
C VAL A 516 -0.44 13.78 21.18
N ASN A 517 -1.50 13.29 21.79
CA ASN A 517 -1.44 12.56 23.06
C ASN A 517 -1.76 11.08 22.77
N ILE A 518 -0.89 10.17 23.16
CA ILE A 518 -1.08 8.73 23.00
C ILE A 518 -1.10 8.07 24.38
N ASP A 519 -2.26 7.59 24.78
CA ASP A 519 -2.40 6.79 26.00
C ASP A 519 -2.25 5.31 25.61
N VAL A 520 -1.30 4.63 26.23
CA VAL A 520 -1.03 3.20 26.00
C VAL A 520 -1.31 2.43 27.28
N VAL A 521 -2.16 1.41 27.19
CA VAL A 521 -2.63 0.63 28.32
C VAL A 521 -2.29 -0.83 28.14
N ASP A 522 -1.78 -1.47 29.15
CA ASP A 522 -1.65 -2.93 29.21
C ASP A 522 -1.90 -3.40 30.64
N ILE A 523 -2.40 -4.64 30.80
CA ILE A 523 -2.57 -5.26 32.09
C ILE A 523 -1.25 -5.80 32.66
N ASP A 524 -0.27 -6.09 31.80
CA ASP A 524 1.05 -6.62 32.15
C ASP A 524 2.06 -5.50 32.32
N GLU A 525 2.53 -5.29 33.56
CA GLU A 525 3.54 -4.27 33.91
C GLU A 525 4.87 -4.52 33.15
N ASN A 526 5.24 -5.78 32.92
CA ASN A 526 6.45 -6.11 32.17
C ASN A 526 6.35 -5.63 30.73
N SER A 527 5.20 -5.76 30.09
CA SER A 527 4.95 -5.26 28.74
C SER A 527 5.13 -3.75 28.67
N ILE A 528 4.63 -2.99 29.64
CA ILE A 528 4.82 -1.53 29.72
C ILE A 528 6.30 -1.18 29.93
N THR A 529 7.02 -1.90 30.78
CA THR A 529 8.47 -1.67 31.01
C THR A 529 9.29 -1.95 29.75
N ILE A 530 9.00 -3.03 29.06
CA ILE A 530 9.62 -3.37 27.76
C ILE A 530 9.32 -2.28 26.72
N LEU A 531 8.05 -1.87 26.65
CA LEU A 531 7.64 -0.81 25.73
C LEU A 531 8.41 0.49 25.96
N GLN A 532 8.59 0.92 27.21
CA GLN A 532 9.36 2.12 27.54
C GLN A 532 10.78 2.01 27.00
N ALA A 533 11.45 0.87 27.20
CA ALA A 533 12.80 0.64 26.67
C ALA A 533 12.86 0.62 25.12
N LEU A 534 11.82 0.11 24.45
CA LEU A 534 11.70 0.14 22.99
C LEU A 534 11.47 1.55 22.47
N VAL A 535 10.66 2.34 23.16
CA VAL A 535 10.35 3.73 22.80
C VAL A 535 11.58 4.63 22.89
N GLU A 536 12.55 4.35 23.77
CA GLU A 536 13.88 5.01 23.82
C GLU A 536 14.64 4.87 22.47
N LYS A 537 14.31 3.91 21.62
CA LYS A 537 14.93 3.68 20.29
C LYS A 537 14.22 4.41 19.15
N ILE A 538 13.12 5.08 19.42
CA ILE A 538 12.36 5.85 18.44
C ILE A 538 12.63 7.33 18.64
N ASN A 539 12.84 8.06 17.54
CA ASN A 539 12.86 9.51 17.59
C ASN A 539 11.42 10.05 17.65
N ILE A 540 10.98 10.47 18.83
CA ILE A 540 9.64 11.01 19.06
C ILE A 540 9.68 12.53 18.83
N PRO A 541 8.87 13.08 17.90
CA PRO A 541 8.69 14.53 17.76
C PRO A 541 8.20 15.19 19.06
N GLN A 542 8.61 16.44 19.32
CA GLN A 542 8.28 17.15 20.56
C GLN A 542 6.79 17.37 20.78
N ASN A 543 5.99 17.38 19.74
CA ASN A 543 4.54 17.51 19.76
C ASN A 543 3.79 16.22 20.10
N ILE A 544 4.48 15.09 20.30
CA ILE A 544 3.88 13.80 20.62
C ILE A 544 4.21 13.41 22.06
N HIS A 545 3.16 13.16 22.83
CA HIS A 545 3.24 12.81 24.24
C HIS A 545 2.66 11.42 24.47
N ILE A 546 3.42 10.52 25.11
CA ILE A 546 3.01 9.14 25.40
C ILE A 546 2.81 8.99 26.90
N ARG A 547 1.61 8.52 27.31
CA ARG A 547 1.28 8.20 28.70
C ARG A 547 1.13 6.69 28.83
N TYR A 548 1.87 6.10 29.77
CA TYR A 548 1.88 4.66 30.03
C TYR A 548 0.96 4.34 31.22
N ILE A 549 0.08 3.37 31.06
CA ILE A 549 -0.91 2.99 32.05
C ILE A 549 -0.89 1.47 32.24
N VAL A 550 -0.69 1.00 33.47
CA VAL A 550 -0.84 -0.42 33.84
C VAL A 550 -2.24 -0.61 34.40
N ALA A 551 -3.14 -1.20 33.62
CA ALA A 551 -4.53 -1.42 34.03
C ALA A 551 -5.24 -2.44 33.14
N ASP A 552 -6.33 -3.03 33.66
CA ASP A 552 -7.30 -3.74 32.84
C ASP A 552 -8.20 -2.76 32.09
N SER A 553 -8.01 -2.65 30.78
CA SER A 553 -8.73 -1.69 29.91
C SER A 553 -10.24 -1.87 29.89
N LEU A 554 -10.74 -3.07 30.18
CA LEU A 554 -12.19 -3.33 30.24
C LEU A 554 -12.82 -2.76 31.50
N LEU A 555 -12.06 -2.72 32.62
CA LEU A 555 -12.51 -2.22 33.90
C LEU A 555 -12.06 -0.77 34.19
N TYR A 556 -11.04 -0.31 33.43
CA TYR A 556 -10.48 1.04 33.61
C TYR A 556 -11.51 2.11 33.25
N ASN A 557 -11.59 3.15 34.10
CA ASN A 557 -12.43 4.30 33.85
C ASN A 557 -11.66 5.37 33.08
N PHE A 558 -11.90 5.46 31.77
CA PHE A 558 -11.31 6.48 30.93
C PHE A 558 -12.02 7.82 31.14
N GLU A 559 -11.28 8.83 31.56
CA GLU A 559 -11.82 10.16 31.93
C GLU A 559 -12.23 11.02 30.74
N LYS A 560 -11.73 10.64 29.53
CA LYS A 560 -11.98 11.38 28.28
C LYS A 560 -12.41 10.45 27.15
N LYS A 561 -13.00 11.04 26.13
CA LYS A 561 -13.25 10.37 24.86
C LYS A 561 -12.07 10.59 23.92
N TYR A 562 -11.60 9.53 23.28
CA TYR A 562 -10.47 9.58 22.35
C TYR A 562 -10.92 9.81 20.91
N ASP A 563 -10.13 10.54 20.14
CA ASP A 563 -10.38 10.70 18.69
C ASP A 563 -10.19 9.39 17.96
N ILE A 564 -9.16 8.63 18.33
CA ILE A 564 -8.83 7.33 17.73
C ILE A 564 -8.54 6.32 18.84
N VAL A 565 -9.16 5.15 18.71
CA VAL A 565 -8.78 3.96 19.46
C VAL A 565 -8.27 2.92 18.46
N ILE A 566 -7.08 2.39 18.70
CA ILE A 566 -6.45 1.39 17.83
C ILE A 566 -5.81 0.28 18.68
N GLY A 567 -5.92 -0.98 18.26
CA GLY A 567 -5.27 -2.06 19.00
C GLY A 567 -5.51 -3.45 18.42
N ASN A 568 -4.83 -4.39 19.04
CA ASN A 568 -4.98 -5.82 18.83
C ASN A 568 -5.34 -6.50 20.18
N PRO A 569 -6.63 -6.55 20.56
CA PRO A 569 -7.05 -7.11 21.83
C PRO A 569 -6.79 -8.63 21.90
N PRO A 570 -6.70 -9.22 23.09
CA PRO A 570 -6.50 -10.66 23.25
C PRO A 570 -7.68 -11.50 22.73
N TYR A 571 -7.39 -12.67 22.08
CA TYR A 571 -8.40 -13.55 21.45
C TYR A 571 -8.74 -14.77 22.31
N MET A 572 -8.83 -14.63 23.61
CA MET A 572 -9.11 -15.72 24.50
C MET A 572 -10.57 -15.75 24.99
N LYS A 573 -11.03 -16.95 25.31
CA LYS A 573 -12.31 -17.15 26.01
C LYS A 573 -12.07 -17.26 27.51
N ILE A 574 -12.86 -16.51 28.28
CA ILE A 574 -12.84 -16.65 29.73
C ILE A 574 -13.69 -17.88 30.11
N THR A 575 -13.04 -18.96 30.54
CA THR A 575 -13.70 -20.20 30.87
C THR A 575 -13.58 -20.58 32.35
N LYS A 576 -12.49 -20.17 33.01
CA LYS A 576 -12.17 -20.56 34.39
C LYS A 576 -12.59 -19.50 35.41
N ASP A 577 -12.35 -18.23 35.12
CA ASP A 577 -12.69 -17.14 36.03
C ASP A 577 -14.10 -16.58 35.75
N LYS A 578 -15.06 -17.23 36.45
CA LYS A 578 -16.48 -16.83 36.35
C LYS A 578 -16.77 -15.46 36.98
N LYS A 579 -15.96 -15.00 37.96
CA LYS A 579 -16.15 -13.71 38.61
C LYS A 579 -15.72 -12.58 37.64
N LEU A 580 -14.56 -12.69 37.04
CA LEU A 580 -14.08 -11.75 36.04
C LEU A 580 -15.02 -11.67 34.83
N LEU A 581 -15.50 -12.83 34.33
CA LEU A 581 -16.48 -12.88 33.26
C LEU A 581 -17.78 -12.16 33.62
N ALA A 582 -18.25 -12.29 34.85
CA ALA A 582 -19.46 -11.61 35.32
C ALA A 582 -19.27 -10.09 35.33
N LEU A 583 -18.12 -9.58 35.81
CA LEU A 583 -17.78 -8.15 35.78
C LEU A 583 -17.77 -7.58 34.34
N TYR A 584 -17.15 -8.28 33.38
CA TYR A 584 -17.15 -7.84 31.98
C TYR A 584 -18.56 -7.86 31.38
N LYS A 585 -19.33 -8.92 31.65
CA LYS A 585 -20.72 -9.02 31.19
C LYS A 585 -21.62 -7.95 31.81
N GLU A 586 -21.38 -7.51 33.01
CA GLU A 586 -22.15 -6.43 33.64
C GLU A 586 -22.08 -5.16 32.82
N GLN A 587 -20.90 -4.82 32.31
CA GLN A 587 -20.65 -3.61 31.52
C GLN A 587 -20.99 -3.76 30.02
N ALA A 588 -21.04 -4.97 29.46
CA ALA A 588 -21.28 -5.22 28.06
C ALA A 588 -22.78 -5.40 27.74
N GLN A 589 -23.20 -5.12 26.51
CA GLN A 589 -24.53 -5.41 26.00
C GLN A 589 -24.63 -6.88 25.56
N ASN A 590 -23.58 -7.39 24.88
CA ASN A 590 -23.54 -8.80 24.48
C ASN A 590 -23.29 -9.73 25.68
N LYS A 591 -24.35 -10.41 26.10
CA LYS A 591 -24.29 -11.40 27.19
C LYS A 591 -24.00 -12.83 26.70
N ASP A 592 -24.03 -13.09 25.38
CA ASP A 592 -23.99 -14.43 24.81
C ASP A 592 -22.56 -14.95 24.61
N THR A 593 -21.58 -14.04 24.65
CA THR A 593 -20.17 -14.37 24.45
C THR A 593 -19.40 -14.45 25.78
N ASN A 594 -18.29 -15.17 25.74
CA ASN A 594 -17.25 -15.14 26.76
C ASN A 594 -15.86 -14.82 26.15
N ASN A 595 -15.84 -14.32 24.92
CA ASN A 595 -14.63 -13.88 24.22
C ASN A 595 -14.26 -12.45 24.64
N ILE A 596 -13.02 -12.24 25.04
CA ILE A 596 -12.53 -10.94 25.53
C ILE A 596 -12.61 -9.87 24.45
N PHE A 597 -12.23 -10.16 23.22
CA PHE A 597 -12.21 -9.15 22.14
C PHE A 597 -13.60 -8.54 21.85
N ALA A 598 -14.69 -9.26 22.08
CA ALA A 598 -16.03 -8.72 21.91
C ALA A 598 -16.34 -7.64 22.96
N PHE A 599 -15.91 -7.85 24.21
CA PHE A 599 -16.02 -6.85 25.27
C PHE A 599 -15.14 -5.63 24.95
N PHE A 600 -13.94 -5.81 24.39
CA PHE A 600 -13.10 -4.72 23.90
C PHE A 600 -13.81 -3.91 22.83
N ILE A 601 -14.46 -4.52 21.83
CA ILE A 601 -15.21 -3.79 20.82
C ILE A 601 -16.22 -2.84 21.46
N GLU A 602 -17.08 -3.33 22.34
CA GLU A 602 -18.13 -2.52 22.97
C GLU A 602 -17.55 -1.42 23.86
N LYS A 603 -16.56 -1.74 24.71
CA LYS A 603 -15.89 -0.77 25.56
C LYS A 603 -15.21 0.33 24.74
N MET A 604 -14.49 -0.04 23.69
CA MET A 604 -13.76 0.94 22.86
C MET A 604 -14.73 1.80 22.03
N MET A 605 -15.88 1.27 21.60
CA MET A 605 -16.92 2.07 20.97
C MET A 605 -17.51 3.12 21.92
N SER A 606 -17.55 2.87 23.22
CA SER A 606 -18.05 3.83 24.21
C SER A 606 -17.07 4.97 24.46
N VAL A 607 -15.75 4.75 24.33
CA VAL A 607 -14.69 5.71 24.64
C VAL A 607 -14.01 6.33 23.44
N GLY A 608 -14.19 5.76 22.23
CA GLY A 608 -13.55 6.23 20.99
C GLY A 608 -14.51 6.86 20.00
N ASN A 609 -14.05 7.88 19.29
CA ASN A 609 -14.74 8.45 18.12
C ASN A 609 -14.53 7.57 16.89
N VAL A 610 -13.30 7.21 16.61
CA VAL A 610 -12.92 6.23 15.58
C VAL A 610 -12.26 5.04 16.25
N VAL A 611 -12.77 3.83 16.00
CA VAL A 611 -12.29 2.59 16.61
C VAL A 611 -11.76 1.67 15.54
N SER A 612 -10.52 1.24 15.67
CA SER A 612 -9.86 0.29 14.76
C SER A 612 -9.23 -0.85 15.53
N LEU A 613 -9.81 -2.03 15.47
CA LEU A 613 -9.33 -3.21 16.18
C LEU A 613 -9.06 -4.38 15.23
N ILE A 614 -7.99 -5.13 15.50
CA ILE A 614 -7.77 -6.41 14.85
C ILE A 614 -8.49 -7.48 15.67
N VAL A 615 -9.33 -8.27 15.04
CA VAL A 615 -10.14 -9.28 15.71
C VAL A 615 -10.23 -10.56 14.87
N PRO A 616 -10.57 -11.70 15.47
CA PRO A 616 -10.85 -12.91 14.72
C PRO A 616 -11.99 -12.72 13.71
N LYS A 617 -11.84 -13.28 12.52
CA LYS A 617 -12.84 -13.23 11.45
C LYS A 617 -14.18 -13.86 11.87
N SER A 618 -14.19 -14.71 12.88
CA SER A 618 -15.42 -15.26 13.46
C SER A 618 -16.39 -14.18 13.97
N LEU A 619 -15.93 -12.96 14.24
CA LEU A 619 -16.81 -11.82 14.54
C LEU A 619 -17.92 -11.68 13.52
N ILE A 620 -17.63 -11.83 12.23
CA ILE A 620 -18.60 -11.55 11.17
C ILE A 620 -19.61 -12.67 10.95
N ASN A 621 -19.39 -13.91 11.44
CA ASN A 621 -20.26 -15.04 11.12
C ASN A 621 -20.68 -15.91 12.33
N ALA A 622 -19.98 -15.90 13.46
CA ALA A 622 -20.34 -16.78 14.56
C ALA A 622 -21.55 -16.26 15.36
N PRO A 623 -22.44 -17.15 15.82
CA PRO A 623 -23.67 -16.79 16.53
C PRO A 623 -23.43 -15.99 17.80
N GLU A 624 -22.38 -16.32 18.57
CA GLU A 624 -22.05 -15.69 19.85
C GLU A 624 -21.75 -14.17 19.72
N PHE A 625 -21.60 -13.66 18.51
CA PHE A 625 -21.33 -12.24 18.25
C PHE A 625 -22.52 -11.51 17.59
N ASN A 626 -23.72 -12.11 17.55
CA ASN A 626 -24.90 -11.48 16.94
C ASN A 626 -25.17 -10.10 17.53
N GLN A 627 -25.16 -9.96 18.87
CA GLN A 627 -25.40 -8.69 19.53
C GLN A 627 -24.26 -7.69 19.27
N THR A 628 -23.00 -8.13 19.28
CA THR A 628 -21.86 -7.26 18.94
C THR A 628 -21.99 -6.72 17.52
N ARG A 629 -22.37 -7.57 16.54
CA ARG A 629 -22.64 -7.14 15.17
C ARG A 629 -23.82 -6.16 15.09
N ALA A 630 -24.86 -6.39 15.85
CA ALA A 630 -26.03 -5.49 15.89
C ALA A 630 -25.65 -4.09 16.38
N ILE A 631 -24.81 -3.99 17.41
CA ILE A 631 -24.31 -2.71 17.92
C ILE A 631 -23.39 -2.01 16.89
N MET A 632 -22.50 -2.76 16.24
CA MET A 632 -21.57 -2.22 15.27
C MET A 632 -22.25 -1.72 14.02
N LYS A 633 -23.28 -2.41 13.50
CA LYS A 633 -23.96 -2.05 12.25
C LYS A 633 -24.71 -0.73 12.32
N GLU A 634 -25.10 -0.25 13.51
CA GLU A 634 -25.74 1.04 13.72
C GLU A 634 -24.78 2.23 13.52
N LYS A 635 -23.49 1.97 13.39
CA LYS A 635 -22.44 2.96 13.21
C LYS A 635 -21.75 2.75 11.87
N ARG A 636 -21.07 3.79 11.39
CA ARG A 636 -20.35 3.71 10.12
C ARG A 636 -19.12 2.80 10.21
N ILE A 637 -19.15 1.69 9.52
CA ILE A 637 -17.98 0.84 9.30
C ILE A 637 -17.30 1.35 8.02
N ALA A 638 -16.31 2.22 8.18
CA ALA A 638 -15.65 2.88 7.06
C ALA A 638 -14.77 1.90 6.26
N ASN A 639 -14.07 0.99 6.96
CA ASN A 639 -13.19 0.01 6.34
C ASN A 639 -13.29 -1.35 7.05
N ILE A 640 -13.14 -2.42 6.24
CA ILE A 640 -12.86 -3.78 6.72
C ILE A 640 -11.64 -4.28 5.94
N ILE A 641 -10.63 -4.79 6.64
CA ILE A 641 -9.47 -5.44 6.03
C ILE A 641 -9.52 -6.93 6.41
N ASP A 642 -9.65 -7.79 5.42
CA ASP A 642 -9.60 -9.25 5.63
C ASP A 642 -8.17 -9.76 5.38
N PHE A 643 -7.45 -10.04 6.46
CA PHE A 643 -6.11 -10.60 6.39
C PHE A 643 -6.09 -12.11 6.11
N GLY A 644 -7.25 -12.79 6.28
CA GLY A 644 -7.29 -14.25 6.28
C GLY A 644 -6.32 -14.82 7.32
N GLU A 645 -5.58 -15.86 6.96
CA GLU A 645 -4.50 -16.41 7.79
C GLU A 645 -3.16 -15.66 7.66
N LYS A 646 -3.10 -14.65 6.77
CA LYS A 646 -1.86 -13.88 6.51
C LYS A 646 -1.59 -12.80 7.56
N GLY A 647 -2.53 -12.50 8.46
CA GLY A 647 -2.43 -11.46 9.49
C GLY A 647 -1.30 -11.70 10.49
N PHE A 648 -1.15 -12.94 10.96
CA PHE A 648 -0.17 -13.33 11.97
C PHE A 648 0.63 -14.56 11.54
N LYS A 649 1.97 -14.47 11.64
CA LYS A 649 2.84 -15.61 11.30
C LYS A 649 2.77 -16.68 12.39
N GLY A 650 2.61 -17.94 11.98
CA GLY A 650 2.59 -19.10 12.89
C GLY A 650 1.26 -19.33 13.61
N VAL A 651 0.28 -18.46 13.46
CA VAL A 651 -1.05 -18.59 14.06
C VAL A 651 -2.07 -18.88 12.96
N LYS A 652 -2.79 -19.99 13.13
CA LYS A 652 -3.81 -20.43 12.18
C LYS A 652 -5.19 -19.83 12.49
N ILE A 653 -5.24 -18.53 12.78
CA ILE A 653 -6.48 -17.79 13.05
C ILE A 653 -6.69 -16.79 11.91
N GLU A 654 -7.84 -16.87 11.25
CA GLU A 654 -8.25 -15.84 10.30
C GLU A 654 -8.63 -14.58 11.06
N THR A 655 -8.10 -13.44 10.62
CA THR A 655 -8.33 -12.15 11.27
C THR A 655 -8.81 -11.09 10.30
N ILE A 656 -9.55 -10.14 10.84
CA ILE A 656 -9.96 -8.93 10.16
C ILE A 656 -9.56 -7.71 11.00
N ASN A 657 -9.41 -6.57 10.36
CA ASN A 657 -9.45 -5.27 11.02
C ASN A 657 -10.70 -4.53 10.53
N PHE A 658 -11.33 -3.78 11.40
CA PHE A 658 -12.37 -2.82 11.04
C PHE A 658 -12.00 -1.41 11.50
N VAL A 659 -12.46 -0.39 10.75
CA VAL A 659 -12.42 1.02 11.16
C VAL A 659 -13.87 1.50 11.24
N LEU A 660 -14.30 1.82 12.45
CA LEU A 660 -15.66 2.20 12.77
C LEU A 660 -15.69 3.63 13.33
N ASP A 661 -16.50 4.52 12.75
CA ASP A 661 -16.74 5.88 13.26
C ASP A 661 -18.05 5.89 14.05
N THR A 662 -17.95 6.00 15.37
CA THR A 662 -19.09 5.94 16.31
C THR A 662 -20.05 7.15 16.20
N ARG A 663 -19.61 8.22 15.54
CA ARG A 663 -20.34 9.49 15.40
C ARG A 663 -21.24 9.52 14.17
N LYS A 664 -20.99 8.62 13.21
CA LYS A 664 -21.62 8.63 11.89
C LYS A 664 -22.59 7.46 11.72
N ALA A 665 -23.65 7.70 10.96
CA ALA A 665 -24.56 6.66 10.50
C ALA A 665 -23.90 5.78 9.43
N PRO A 666 -24.41 4.55 9.20
CA PRO A 666 -23.97 3.67 8.12
C PRO A 666 -23.96 4.38 6.74
N ASP A 667 -22.94 4.05 5.92
CA ASP A 667 -22.72 4.62 4.59
C ASP A 667 -21.91 3.62 3.76
N MET A 668 -21.03 4.06 2.90
CA MET A 668 -20.16 3.19 2.11
C MET A 668 -19.06 2.55 2.98
N THR A 669 -18.84 1.25 2.81
CA THR A 669 -17.77 0.47 3.42
C THR A 669 -16.75 0.06 2.37
N THR A 670 -15.48 0.36 2.60
CA THR A 670 -14.37 -0.15 1.79
C THR A 670 -13.87 -1.47 2.38
N ILE A 671 -13.80 -2.51 1.56
CA ILE A 671 -13.31 -3.83 1.95
C ILE A 671 -12.03 -4.10 1.18
N GLU A 672 -10.94 -4.32 1.91
CA GLU A 672 -9.64 -4.71 1.39
C GLU A 672 -9.37 -6.18 1.75
N SER A 673 -9.02 -7.00 0.78
CA SER A 673 -8.84 -8.44 0.99
C SER A 673 -7.45 -8.92 0.61
N TYR A 674 -6.77 -9.57 1.54
CA TYR A 674 -5.52 -10.31 1.31
C TYR A 674 -5.77 -11.71 0.73
N ILE A 675 -7.04 -12.13 0.68
CA ILE A 675 -7.44 -13.44 0.10
C ILE A 675 -7.65 -13.29 -1.40
N THR A 676 -8.42 -12.27 -1.81
CA THR A 676 -8.75 -11.99 -3.21
C THR A 676 -7.81 -10.96 -3.86
N GLU A 677 -6.93 -10.34 -3.06
CA GLU A 677 -5.95 -9.33 -3.48
C GLU A 677 -6.60 -8.12 -4.17
N ASP A 678 -7.82 -7.77 -3.75
CA ASP A 678 -8.61 -6.67 -4.29
C ASP A 678 -9.06 -5.67 -3.21
N VAL A 679 -9.56 -4.54 -3.66
CA VAL A 679 -10.28 -3.54 -2.87
C VAL A 679 -11.62 -3.28 -3.54
N ARG A 680 -12.69 -3.25 -2.74
CA ARG A 680 -14.03 -2.92 -3.22
C ARG A 680 -14.73 -1.98 -2.26
N CYS A 681 -15.66 -1.19 -2.77
CA CYS A 681 -16.48 -0.28 -1.99
C CYS A 681 -17.96 -0.58 -2.28
N CYS A 682 -18.76 -0.72 -1.24
CA CYS A 682 -20.18 -0.98 -1.36
C CYS A 682 -20.95 -0.35 -0.18
N PRO A 683 -22.27 -0.17 -0.29
CA PRO A 683 -23.10 0.26 0.82
C PRO A 683 -22.95 -0.71 2.02
N GLN A 684 -22.82 -0.17 3.24
CA GLN A 684 -22.70 -0.99 4.45
C GLN A 684 -23.91 -1.92 4.62
N GLU A 685 -25.11 -1.43 4.32
CA GLU A 685 -26.36 -2.19 4.40
C GLU A 685 -26.34 -3.44 3.49
N TYR A 686 -25.63 -3.38 2.37
CA TYR A 686 -25.50 -4.50 1.45
C TYR A 686 -24.76 -5.69 2.07
N ILE A 687 -23.75 -5.45 2.88
CA ILE A 687 -22.95 -6.49 3.53
C ILE A 687 -23.50 -6.89 4.91
N THR A 688 -24.33 -6.03 5.53
CA THR A 688 -24.92 -6.26 6.86
C THR A 688 -26.42 -6.54 6.78
N ASP A 689 -26.93 -6.97 5.65
CA ASP A 689 -28.35 -7.21 5.36
C ASP A 689 -28.93 -8.28 6.30
N ASP A 690 -29.99 -7.93 7.04
CA ASP A 690 -30.67 -8.82 8.00
C ASP A 690 -31.42 -10.00 7.35
N LYS A 691 -31.54 -10.01 6.02
CA LYS A 691 -32.01 -11.20 5.29
C LYS A 691 -31.11 -12.41 5.46
N PHE A 692 -29.86 -12.21 5.85
CA PHE A 692 -28.87 -13.25 6.05
C PHE A 692 -28.52 -13.37 7.53
N PRO A 693 -28.09 -14.57 8.01
CA PRO A 693 -27.85 -14.81 9.42
C PRO A 693 -26.61 -14.10 9.99
N TYR A 694 -25.78 -13.53 9.12
CA TYR A 694 -24.56 -12.80 9.45
C TYR A 694 -24.06 -11.95 8.29
N TRP A 695 -23.00 -11.15 8.51
CA TRP A 695 -22.44 -10.25 7.52
C TRP A 695 -21.75 -11.01 6.38
N LEU A 696 -22.01 -10.57 5.13
CA LEU A 696 -21.48 -11.15 3.91
C LEU A 696 -20.52 -10.15 3.24
N ILE A 697 -19.29 -10.06 3.73
CA ILE A 697 -18.32 -9.07 3.27
C ILE A 697 -17.85 -9.32 1.82
N TYR A 698 -18.13 -10.46 1.22
CA TYR A 698 -17.82 -10.81 -0.18
C TYR A 698 -19.06 -10.87 -1.08
N ARG A 699 -20.27 -10.47 -0.60
CA ARG A 699 -21.49 -10.47 -1.39
C ARG A 699 -21.32 -9.64 -2.67
N ASP A 700 -21.77 -10.17 -3.79
CA ASP A 700 -21.71 -9.58 -5.13
C ASP A 700 -22.96 -9.94 -5.94
N SER A 701 -23.07 -9.43 -7.17
CA SER A 701 -24.23 -9.67 -8.04
C SER A 701 -24.39 -11.14 -8.43
N SER A 702 -23.32 -11.92 -8.48
CA SER A 702 -23.42 -13.36 -8.78
C SER A 702 -23.98 -14.14 -7.58
N PHE A 703 -23.60 -13.75 -6.36
CA PHE A 703 -24.25 -14.26 -5.15
C PHE A 703 -25.75 -13.93 -5.12
N ASP A 704 -26.10 -12.67 -5.40
CA ASP A 704 -27.50 -12.22 -5.38
C ASP A 704 -28.35 -12.94 -6.42
N LYS A 705 -27.79 -13.25 -7.60
CA LYS A 705 -28.51 -14.05 -8.63
C LYS A 705 -28.93 -15.40 -8.06
N VAL A 706 -28.00 -16.16 -7.49
CA VAL A 706 -28.31 -17.48 -6.88
C VAL A 706 -29.26 -17.32 -5.69
N ALA A 707 -29.02 -16.30 -4.85
CA ALA A 707 -29.88 -16.03 -3.68
C ALA A 707 -31.35 -15.75 -4.08
N ASN A 708 -31.58 -15.13 -5.23
CA ASN A 708 -32.93 -14.87 -5.73
C ASN A 708 -33.63 -16.13 -6.29
N GLU A 709 -32.87 -17.14 -6.67
CA GLU A 709 -33.38 -18.40 -7.21
C GLU A 709 -33.65 -19.46 -6.13
N MET A 710 -33.30 -19.18 -4.85
CA MET A 710 -33.45 -20.13 -3.75
C MET A 710 -34.42 -19.65 -2.66
N ASN A 711 -35.03 -20.62 -1.97
CA ASN A 711 -35.67 -20.43 -0.67
C ASN A 711 -34.70 -20.84 0.43
N PHE A 712 -34.36 -19.93 1.33
CA PHE A 712 -33.46 -20.15 2.41
C PHE A 712 -34.12 -20.48 3.75
N ASN A 713 -33.31 -20.81 4.77
CA ASN A 713 -33.79 -21.16 6.12
C ASN A 713 -34.75 -22.36 6.13
N VAL A 714 -34.51 -23.32 5.23
CA VAL A 714 -35.32 -24.53 5.06
C VAL A 714 -34.92 -25.63 6.06
N PHE A 715 -33.65 -25.68 6.43
CA PHE A 715 -33.09 -26.78 7.20
C PHE A 715 -32.59 -26.37 8.58
N LYS A 716 -32.62 -27.35 9.49
CA LYS A 716 -31.80 -27.43 10.71
C LYS A 716 -30.77 -28.54 10.57
N ALA A 717 -29.60 -28.33 11.13
CA ALA A 717 -28.49 -29.27 11.03
C ALA A 717 -28.26 -30.02 12.35
N TYR A 718 -28.05 -31.32 12.26
CA TYR A 718 -27.56 -32.14 13.36
C TYR A 718 -26.20 -32.76 13.01
N ARG A 719 -25.33 -32.87 14.00
CA ARG A 719 -24.03 -33.57 13.89
C ARG A 719 -23.84 -34.45 15.10
N ASP A 720 -23.50 -35.73 14.87
CA ASP A 720 -23.11 -36.62 15.93
C ASP A 720 -21.75 -36.20 16.52
N ARG A 721 -21.59 -36.40 17.83
CA ARG A 721 -20.32 -36.14 18.55
C ARG A 721 -19.86 -37.36 19.38
N VAL A 722 -20.60 -38.45 19.30
CA VAL A 722 -20.42 -39.63 20.14
C VAL A 722 -19.78 -40.78 19.37
N ILE A 723 -20.07 -40.92 18.08
CA ILE A 723 -19.49 -41.96 17.24
C ILE A 723 -18.02 -41.67 16.97
N THR A 724 -17.16 -42.48 17.55
CA THR A 724 -15.70 -42.46 17.37
C THR A 724 -15.24 -43.75 16.66
N LYS A 725 -13.99 -43.74 16.16
CA LYS A 725 -13.38 -44.93 15.52
C LYS A 725 -13.44 -46.18 16.43
N ALA A 726 -13.40 -45.99 17.73
CA ALA A 726 -13.46 -47.09 18.70
C ALA A 726 -14.83 -47.78 18.76
N ARG A 727 -15.91 -47.08 18.35
CA ARG A 727 -17.27 -47.64 18.33
C ARG A 727 -17.64 -48.29 16.99
N THR A 728 -16.81 -48.15 15.96
CA THR A 728 -17.10 -48.66 14.63
C THR A 728 -16.29 -49.90 14.28
N LYS A 729 -16.84 -50.77 13.45
CA LYS A 729 -16.24 -52.02 12.95
C LYS A 729 -16.17 -52.00 11.42
N ALA A 730 -15.37 -52.90 10.83
CA ALA A 730 -15.28 -53.06 9.38
C ALA A 730 -16.53 -53.75 8.77
N SER A 731 -17.36 -54.42 9.58
CA SER A 731 -18.64 -55.03 9.18
C SER A 731 -19.63 -54.98 10.34
N GLY A 732 -20.93 -54.96 10.08
CA GLY A 732 -21.98 -54.84 11.09
C GLY A 732 -23.37 -54.65 10.44
N ARG A 733 -24.39 -54.54 11.30
CA ARG A 733 -25.79 -54.45 10.86
C ARG A 733 -26.18 -53.08 10.33
N ILE A 734 -25.63 -52.03 10.90
CA ILE A 734 -25.99 -50.62 10.54
C ILE A 734 -24.73 -49.95 10.01
N ARG A 735 -24.83 -49.35 8.83
CA ARG A 735 -23.73 -48.64 8.21
C ARG A 735 -23.57 -47.23 8.80
N VAL A 736 -22.34 -46.84 9.10
CA VAL A 736 -21.96 -45.51 9.57
C VAL A 736 -21.36 -44.72 8.40
N LEU A 737 -22.08 -43.75 7.90
CA LEU A 737 -21.67 -42.91 6.79
C LEU A 737 -20.70 -41.80 7.26
N LYS A 738 -19.65 -41.61 6.53
CA LYS A 738 -18.61 -40.60 6.76
C LYS A 738 -18.50 -39.68 5.56
N SER A 739 -17.85 -38.54 5.70
CA SER A 739 -17.79 -37.48 4.69
C SER A 739 -17.43 -37.95 3.27
N ARG A 740 -16.52 -38.92 3.11
CA ARG A 740 -16.14 -39.46 1.79
C ARG A 740 -17.20 -40.41 1.19
N ASN A 741 -18.12 -40.89 1.99
CA ASN A 741 -19.24 -41.71 1.51
C ASN A 741 -20.32 -40.87 0.82
N ILE A 742 -20.36 -39.55 1.05
CA ILE A 742 -21.36 -38.67 0.46
C ILE A 742 -20.91 -38.26 -0.92
N GLY A 743 -21.61 -38.68 -1.95
CA GLY A 743 -21.44 -38.25 -3.36
C GLY A 743 -22.49 -37.21 -3.79
N ASN A 744 -22.51 -36.91 -5.07
CA ASN A 744 -23.57 -36.08 -5.65
C ASN A 744 -24.81 -36.96 -5.88
N ASN A 745 -25.87 -36.74 -5.07
CA ASN A 745 -27.10 -37.54 -5.01
C ASN A 745 -26.87 -39.08 -4.94
N LYS A 746 -25.79 -39.50 -4.32
CA LYS A 746 -25.48 -40.93 -4.18
C LYS A 746 -24.55 -41.23 -3.01
N ILE A 747 -24.62 -42.46 -2.53
CA ILE A 747 -23.65 -43.00 -1.55
C ILE A 747 -22.50 -43.67 -2.30
N VAL A 748 -21.28 -43.38 -1.87
CA VAL A 748 -20.06 -43.99 -2.42
C VAL A 748 -19.54 -45.07 -1.46
N ASN A 749 -19.35 -46.27 -2.00
CA ASN A 749 -18.73 -47.39 -1.25
C ASN A 749 -17.22 -47.29 -1.40
N ILE A 750 -16.48 -47.34 -0.32
CA ILE A 750 -15.03 -47.21 -0.29
C ILE A 750 -14.42 -48.31 0.55
N ALA A 751 -13.71 -49.28 -0.10
CA ALA A 751 -13.03 -50.33 0.58
C ALA A 751 -12.09 -49.76 1.66
N ASP A 752 -11.97 -50.45 2.82
CA ASP A 752 -11.14 -50.05 3.96
C ASP A 752 -11.48 -48.69 4.63
N TYR A 753 -12.53 -48.03 4.15
CA TYR A 753 -13.04 -46.79 4.77
C TYR A 753 -14.44 -46.92 5.35
N ASP A 754 -15.30 -47.75 4.74
CA ASP A 754 -16.67 -47.98 5.21
C ASP A 754 -16.64 -48.60 6.62
N SER A 755 -17.60 -48.20 7.45
CA SER A 755 -17.66 -48.64 8.83
C SER A 755 -19.09 -48.92 9.26
N TYR A 756 -19.27 -49.76 10.27
CA TYR A 756 -20.54 -50.30 10.72
C TYR A 756 -20.62 -50.31 12.26
N ILE A 757 -21.84 -50.41 12.74
CA ILE A 757 -22.16 -50.57 14.18
C ILE A 757 -23.31 -51.55 14.31
N ASP A 758 -23.37 -52.28 15.43
CA ASP A 758 -24.44 -53.27 15.70
C ASP A 758 -25.49 -52.76 16.66
N ASP A 759 -25.19 -51.78 17.47
CA ASP A 759 -26.03 -51.24 18.51
C ASP A 759 -26.15 -49.72 18.42
N LEU A 760 -27.36 -49.20 18.67
CA LEU A 760 -27.71 -47.77 18.64
C LEU A 760 -27.91 -47.18 20.04
N ASP A 761 -27.70 -47.96 21.10
CA ASP A 761 -27.98 -47.51 22.47
C ASP A 761 -27.11 -46.28 22.84
N GLY A 762 -27.79 -45.26 23.34
CA GLY A 762 -27.17 -44.02 23.75
C GLY A 762 -26.70 -43.11 22.57
N LEU A 763 -27.13 -43.39 21.33
CA LEU A 763 -26.81 -42.60 20.17
C LEU A 763 -28.00 -41.74 19.72
N ASP A 764 -27.94 -40.44 19.95
CA ASP A 764 -28.96 -39.48 19.48
C ASP A 764 -29.16 -39.47 17.96
N VAL A 765 -28.14 -39.88 17.20
CA VAL A 765 -28.20 -39.95 15.73
C VAL A 765 -29.20 -41.05 15.28
N ALA A 766 -29.52 -42.02 16.13
CA ALA A 766 -30.48 -43.12 15.82
C ALA A 766 -31.86 -42.60 15.39
N LYS A 767 -32.29 -41.45 15.92
CA LYS A 767 -33.58 -40.83 15.59
C LYS A 767 -33.68 -40.37 14.13
N TYR A 768 -32.56 -40.22 13.45
CA TYR A 768 -32.55 -39.82 12.04
C TYR A 768 -32.48 -41.02 11.06
N MET A 769 -32.26 -42.20 11.55
CA MET A 769 -32.27 -43.42 10.74
C MET A 769 -33.64 -43.66 10.15
N ASN A 770 -33.72 -43.90 8.85
CA ASN A 770 -34.95 -44.05 8.05
C ASN A 770 -35.92 -42.83 8.07
N GLN A 771 -35.36 -41.66 8.32
CA GLN A 771 -36.10 -40.38 8.22
C GLN A 771 -35.79 -39.71 6.90
N ASP A 772 -36.73 -38.85 6.39
CA ASP A 772 -36.54 -38.02 5.23
C ASP A 772 -35.58 -36.87 5.59
N CYS A 773 -34.31 -37.09 5.39
CA CYS A 773 -33.26 -36.14 5.65
C CYS A 773 -32.15 -36.22 4.59
N ILE A 774 -31.35 -35.17 4.46
CA ILE A 774 -30.24 -35.14 3.54
C ILE A 774 -28.92 -35.09 4.30
N LEU A 775 -27.89 -35.61 3.68
CA LEU A 775 -26.54 -35.74 4.22
C LEU A 775 -25.58 -34.85 3.43
N LEU A 776 -24.79 -34.08 4.13
CA LEU A 776 -23.72 -33.27 3.56
C LEU A 776 -22.40 -33.53 4.28
N PRO A 777 -21.26 -33.56 3.59
CA PRO A 777 -19.94 -33.52 4.26
C PRO A 777 -19.85 -32.27 5.13
N ASN A 778 -19.55 -32.45 6.42
CA ASN A 778 -19.52 -31.34 7.36
C ASN A 778 -18.43 -30.30 7.05
N LEU A 779 -17.28 -30.73 6.53
CA LEU A 779 -16.19 -29.92 6.06
C LEU A 779 -16.12 -30.07 4.54
N THR A 780 -16.59 -29.10 3.78
CA THR A 780 -16.53 -29.22 2.33
C THR A 780 -16.25 -27.89 1.65
N TYR A 781 -15.29 -27.91 0.75
CA TYR A 781 -15.02 -26.83 -0.20
C TYR A 781 -15.87 -27.00 -1.47
N ASN A 782 -16.33 -28.22 -1.74
CA ASN A 782 -17.20 -28.56 -2.83
C ASN A 782 -18.47 -29.15 -2.23
N PRO A 783 -19.55 -28.35 -2.03
CA PRO A 783 -20.81 -28.80 -1.49
C PRO A 783 -21.39 -29.94 -2.34
N ARG A 784 -21.95 -30.92 -1.70
CA ARG A 784 -22.66 -32.04 -2.31
C ARG A 784 -23.56 -32.69 -1.27
N ALA A 785 -24.64 -33.24 -1.71
CA ALA A 785 -25.60 -33.86 -0.82
C ALA A 785 -26.17 -35.16 -1.40
N CYS A 786 -26.75 -36.00 -0.54
CA CYS A 786 -27.57 -37.11 -0.94
C CYS A 786 -28.65 -37.35 0.12
N PHE A 787 -29.71 -38.07 -0.23
CA PHE A 787 -30.70 -38.51 0.71
C PHE A 787 -30.12 -39.55 1.67
N MET A 788 -30.65 -39.62 2.91
CA MET A 788 -30.28 -40.62 3.90
C MET A 788 -30.79 -41.99 3.40
N PRO A 789 -29.92 -42.97 3.17
CA PRO A 789 -30.36 -44.31 2.79
C PRO A 789 -30.91 -45.09 4.00
N SER A 790 -31.74 -46.11 3.71
CA SER A 790 -32.28 -46.98 4.74
C SER A 790 -31.19 -47.71 5.51
N ASN A 791 -31.39 -47.95 6.81
CA ASN A 791 -30.48 -48.66 7.69
C ASN A 791 -29.06 -48.08 7.78
N CYS A 792 -28.96 -46.73 7.69
CA CYS A 792 -27.71 -46.00 7.83
C CYS A 792 -27.82 -44.91 8.91
N ILE A 793 -26.67 -44.60 9.53
CA ILE A 793 -26.49 -43.44 10.39
C ILE A 793 -25.23 -42.68 9.92
N ALA A 794 -24.98 -41.48 10.42
CA ALA A 794 -23.79 -40.72 10.07
C ALA A 794 -22.96 -40.32 11.29
N ASP A 795 -21.63 -40.30 11.14
CA ASP A 795 -20.74 -39.82 12.19
C ASP A 795 -20.60 -38.27 12.12
N GLY A 796 -19.84 -37.68 13.03
CA GLY A 796 -19.66 -36.23 13.13
C GLY A 796 -18.96 -35.56 11.95
N SER A 797 -18.45 -36.32 10.97
CA SER A 797 -17.90 -35.78 9.71
C SER A 797 -18.97 -35.48 8.66
N VAL A 798 -20.23 -35.83 8.92
CA VAL A 798 -21.40 -35.57 8.11
C VAL A 798 -22.41 -34.73 8.88
N ALA A 799 -22.96 -33.73 8.26
CA ALA A 799 -24.13 -32.99 8.74
C ALA A 799 -25.40 -33.66 8.21
N ILE A 800 -26.35 -33.93 9.10
CA ILE A 800 -27.70 -34.43 8.79
C ILE A 800 -28.61 -33.21 8.80
N LEU A 801 -29.25 -32.91 7.68
CA LEU A 801 -30.21 -31.79 7.55
C LEU A 801 -31.63 -32.36 7.51
N THR A 802 -32.49 -31.78 8.34
CA THR A 802 -33.93 -32.03 8.35
C THR A 802 -34.67 -30.73 8.07
N THR A 803 -35.77 -30.78 7.36
CA THR A 803 -36.62 -29.61 7.09
C THR A 803 -37.15 -29.03 8.39
N ILE A 804 -37.21 -27.69 8.47
CA ILE A 804 -37.84 -26.98 9.59
C ILE A 804 -39.37 -27.14 9.48
N ASP A 805 -39.90 -27.00 8.28
CA ASP A 805 -41.33 -27.22 7.93
C ASP A 805 -41.44 -28.55 7.18
N PRO A 806 -42.17 -29.56 7.77
CA PRO A 806 -42.36 -30.87 7.14
C PRO A 806 -43.09 -30.83 5.78
N SER A 807 -43.78 -29.74 5.45
CA SER A 807 -44.45 -29.60 4.15
C SER A 807 -43.50 -29.30 2.99
N VAL A 808 -42.26 -28.91 3.27
CA VAL A 808 -41.26 -28.62 2.24
C VAL A 808 -40.73 -29.92 1.65
N ASN A 809 -40.99 -30.11 0.35
CA ASN A 809 -40.48 -31.24 -0.41
C ASN A 809 -39.12 -30.93 -1.00
N ILE A 810 -38.13 -31.80 -0.80
CA ILE A 810 -36.77 -31.67 -1.33
C ILE A 810 -36.67 -32.58 -2.55
N THR A 811 -36.18 -32.02 -3.64
CA THR A 811 -36.08 -32.72 -4.92
C THR A 811 -34.65 -33.19 -5.23
N GLU A 812 -34.50 -34.10 -6.17
CA GLU A 812 -33.18 -34.46 -6.70
C GLU A 812 -32.47 -33.28 -7.39
N ASP A 813 -33.25 -32.34 -7.97
CA ASP A 813 -32.73 -31.13 -8.61
C ASP A 813 -32.08 -30.19 -7.56
N ASP A 814 -32.66 -30.07 -6.35
CA ASP A 814 -32.08 -29.32 -5.26
C ASP A 814 -30.68 -29.89 -4.87
N LEU A 815 -30.59 -31.21 -4.76
CA LEU A 815 -29.33 -31.88 -4.43
C LEU A 815 -28.28 -31.78 -5.56
N ALA A 816 -28.74 -31.89 -6.81
CA ALA A 816 -27.87 -31.73 -7.98
C ALA A 816 -27.34 -30.30 -8.08
N PHE A 817 -28.15 -29.31 -7.72
CA PHE A 817 -27.75 -27.90 -7.73
C PHE A 817 -26.61 -27.65 -6.73
N TYR A 818 -26.63 -28.25 -5.53
CA TYR A 818 -25.55 -28.06 -4.55
C TYR A 818 -24.17 -28.51 -5.05
N ALA A 819 -24.13 -29.42 -6.03
CA ALA A 819 -22.88 -29.93 -6.60
C ALA A 819 -22.39 -29.13 -7.82
N THR A 820 -23.07 -28.07 -8.22
CA THR A 820 -22.68 -27.21 -9.33
C THR A 820 -21.55 -26.24 -8.96
N ASP A 821 -20.80 -25.78 -9.95
CA ASP A 821 -19.80 -24.73 -9.77
C ASP A 821 -20.46 -23.39 -9.36
N GLU A 822 -21.69 -23.14 -9.81
CA GLU A 822 -22.44 -21.95 -9.47
C GLU A 822 -22.77 -21.93 -7.96
N PHE A 823 -23.30 -23.01 -7.42
CA PHE A 823 -23.56 -23.13 -5.98
C PHE A 823 -22.26 -23.12 -5.17
N SER A 824 -21.20 -23.76 -5.65
CA SER A 824 -19.89 -23.76 -4.97
C SER A 824 -19.33 -22.33 -4.81
N LYS A 825 -19.42 -21.49 -5.85
CA LYS A 825 -19.04 -20.08 -5.81
C LYS A 825 -19.95 -19.29 -4.84
N PHE A 826 -21.27 -19.47 -4.93
CA PHE A 826 -22.23 -18.88 -4.02
C PHE A 826 -21.92 -19.23 -2.56
N TYR A 827 -21.72 -20.52 -2.25
CA TYR A 827 -21.45 -20.98 -0.90
C TYR A 827 -20.09 -20.48 -0.38
N SER A 828 -19.08 -20.35 -1.24
CA SER A 828 -17.80 -19.72 -0.87
C SER A 828 -17.98 -18.27 -0.39
N VAL A 829 -18.83 -17.50 -1.08
CA VAL A 829 -19.20 -16.13 -0.68
C VAL A 829 -20.03 -16.16 0.60
N ALA A 830 -21.00 -17.03 0.70
CA ALA A 830 -21.80 -17.25 1.92
C ALA A 830 -20.92 -17.56 3.15
N ARG A 831 -19.80 -18.23 2.97
CA ARG A 831 -18.80 -18.52 4.02
C ARG A 831 -17.72 -17.45 4.14
N ASN A 832 -17.91 -16.26 3.57
CA ASN A 832 -16.93 -15.17 3.55
C ASN A 832 -15.54 -15.62 3.10
N ARG A 833 -15.45 -16.55 2.15
CA ARG A 833 -14.20 -17.14 1.63
C ARG A 833 -13.27 -17.67 2.73
N GLY A 834 -13.87 -18.16 3.83
CA GLY A 834 -13.11 -18.73 4.96
C GLY A 834 -12.35 -19.98 4.54
N THR A 835 -11.15 -20.15 5.05
CA THR A 835 -10.26 -21.28 4.72
C THR A 835 -10.34 -22.42 5.74
N ARG A 836 -10.85 -22.18 6.97
CA ARG A 836 -10.79 -23.15 8.07
C ARG A 836 -12.11 -23.47 8.75
N SER A 837 -13.04 -22.53 8.84
CA SER A 837 -14.28 -22.72 9.59
C SER A 837 -15.46 -23.03 8.65
N LEU A 838 -15.30 -24.06 7.82
CA LEU A 838 -16.35 -24.46 6.85
C LEU A 838 -17.28 -25.55 7.39
N ASN A 839 -17.28 -25.76 8.70
CA ASN A 839 -18.27 -26.65 9.32
C ASN A 839 -19.68 -26.13 9.05
N ILE A 840 -20.60 -27.05 8.74
CA ILE A 840 -22.01 -26.75 8.67
C ILE A 840 -22.52 -26.60 10.10
N ASP A 841 -22.96 -25.39 10.42
CA ASP A 841 -23.53 -25.02 11.71
C ASP A 841 -24.93 -24.40 11.53
N ASN A 842 -25.57 -23.97 12.62
CA ASN A 842 -26.92 -23.42 12.59
C ASN A 842 -27.06 -22.14 11.76
N ASN A 843 -25.95 -21.39 11.53
CA ASN A 843 -25.97 -20.22 10.70
C ASN A 843 -25.70 -20.53 9.23
N SER A 844 -24.70 -21.40 8.97
CA SER A 844 -24.31 -21.71 7.58
C SER A 844 -25.32 -22.65 6.87
N VAL A 845 -26.05 -23.48 7.64
CA VAL A 845 -27.12 -24.31 7.09
C VAL A 845 -28.23 -23.49 6.43
N PHE A 846 -28.39 -22.23 6.83
CA PHE A 846 -29.31 -21.28 6.22
C PHE A 846 -29.18 -21.20 4.70
N PHE A 847 -27.95 -21.29 4.17
CA PHE A 847 -27.66 -21.14 2.75
C PHE A 847 -27.88 -22.40 1.91
N PHE A 848 -28.23 -23.52 2.57
CA PHE A 848 -28.77 -24.68 1.89
C PHE A 848 -30.30 -24.54 1.88
N GLY A 849 -30.88 -24.52 0.71
CA GLY A 849 -32.32 -24.27 0.53
C GLY A 849 -32.85 -25.00 -0.69
N THR A 850 -34.12 -24.82 -1.02
CA THR A 850 -34.71 -25.38 -2.22
C THR A 850 -34.72 -24.35 -3.35
N LEU A 851 -34.67 -24.81 -4.60
CA LEU A 851 -34.88 -23.98 -5.77
C LEU A 851 -36.33 -23.46 -5.79
N LYS A 852 -36.49 -22.19 -6.16
CA LYS A 852 -37.82 -21.65 -6.41
C LYS A 852 -38.35 -22.29 -7.69
N GLN A 853 -39.57 -22.90 -7.59
CA GLN A 853 -40.27 -23.34 -8.80
C GLN A 853 -40.62 -22.11 -9.60
N HIS A 854 -40.08 -21.97 -10.81
CA HIS A 854 -40.55 -20.98 -11.74
C HIS A 854 -42.03 -21.40 -12.09
N SER A 855 -43.00 -20.56 -11.71
CA SER A 855 -44.37 -20.69 -12.23
C SER A 855 -44.24 -20.55 -13.75
N ILE A 856 -44.46 -21.65 -14.46
CA ILE A 856 -44.53 -21.72 -15.92
C ILE A 856 -45.71 -20.89 -16.41
#